data_4fd4ec5543ac6304e0b8c6e797621681
#
_entry.id   4fd4ec5543ac6304e0b8c6e797621681
#
_cell.length_a   1.000
_cell.length_b   1.000
_cell.length_c   1.000
_cell.angle_alpha   90.00
_cell.angle_beta   90.00
_cell.angle_gamma   90.00
#
_symmetry.space_group_name_H-M   'P 1'
#
loop_
_entity.id
_entity.type
_entity.pdbx_description
1 polymer ?
#
loop_
_entity_poly.entity_id
_entity_poly.type
_entity_poly.pdbx_seq_one_letter_code
_entity_poly.pdbx_strand_id
1 'polypeptide(L)'
;MGNSDYIAGIGPLEPELMIVGEAPGKYEAQYGRPFVGPSGELLDDALRKAGISRHACYITNVVKRRPPGNNFKMLHLIGVDLAQSIKELWELEIEKLRPKCILAVGNEALKAVAAYDGIMNYRGSILLARDGVTKVVPTIHPAALFAHKNFGEDAADGDQVGGLDFVWLKLIEHDIARAVEESKSRAYCLPDRELVVARNSLDVHRFFSQYRDDTDAAVDIESINCIPVCISFAFNRRHGISIPLLRQIGKHLLTEMGYNELVSCWREIDRELRRIRAIGANFKYDEFKLNRCGFRVPVVRSDVIIKTRVIFPELPKKSLAMSGSIWTRQPFWKDEGKEFKLGKSPIEQLFKYNALDSCVTKEVDEEQENDLIEMEELFKVPARDYFYKYHMRKHKFYLKMENNGFRVDHSRQRELAQKYQFLQDGSHSRLVGLIGHEINVASYPQVFQLLYKEMKFKLRKKNPTSEDSIVAILGNHAKTKDKKEILTVLLEEKRIRTQRSRYINFKPDYDGRCKCSFNIIATETCRSSTSSLKKPLRPGNFGGIPFHTISKHGRLAKDIRSMFICDEGFVFIQADSSQCQARIVAVLAEDYELLEAFDTVDIHKRTAGLILGFTSSLILAPGHIKGVDDMDKDDPGRFCGKKTRHAGNFQMGAQRFMLEFNTDAQKFEIPMNISGWKAGEMLKKFHAASPKLEHVFWRDIIECIQNTRTLIDPFGGVRIFNGRLDDSTYKEGYANIPQRTEGHLVQSAALAIEEELNGDVAHMWVSENHDSLLMQAPANNWEPYAKLMKKHMEAPIDFSTYCSLKRDYVLKIPCDIEISDTNYAELRKVKIDHNAA
;
A
#
# COMPACT_ATOMS: atom_id res chain seq x y z
N MET A 1 49.61 -20.13 -12.90
CA MET A 1 48.47 -20.16 -13.84
C MET A 1 47.84 -18.80 -13.72
N GLY A 2 47.95 -17.95 -14.77
CA GLY A 2 47.47 -16.61 -14.75
C GLY A 2 45.94 -16.58 -14.64
N ASN A 3 45.43 -16.07 -13.54
CA ASN A 3 44.01 -15.73 -13.40
C ASN A 3 43.70 -14.62 -14.39
N SER A 4 43.14 -14.94 -15.54
CA SER A 4 42.62 -13.93 -16.45
C SER A 4 41.38 -13.36 -15.79
N ASP A 5 41.45 -12.11 -15.27
CA ASP A 5 40.34 -11.37 -14.70
C ASP A 5 39.21 -11.12 -15.72
N TYR A 6 39.39 -11.60 -16.96
CA TYR A 6 38.48 -11.45 -18.08
C TYR A 6 37.51 -12.62 -18.21
N ILE A 7 36.22 -12.37 -18.10
CA ILE A 7 35.17 -13.37 -18.19
C ILE A 7 34.39 -13.19 -19.47
N ALA A 8 34.66 -14.03 -20.45
CA ALA A 8 34.02 -14.03 -21.74
C ALA A 8 32.54 -14.48 -21.67
N GLY A 9 31.76 -14.09 -22.67
CA GLY A 9 30.40 -14.62 -22.87
C GLY A 9 30.47 -16.11 -23.25
N ILE A 10 29.41 -16.85 -22.92
CA ILE A 10 29.29 -18.30 -23.14
C ILE A 10 27.92 -18.62 -23.73
N GLY A 11 27.88 -19.42 -24.77
CA GLY A 11 26.64 -19.91 -25.39
C GLY A 11 26.81 -20.27 -26.86
N PRO A 12 25.70 -20.59 -27.56
CA PRO A 12 25.70 -20.90 -28.98
C PRO A 12 26.08 -19.68 -29.84
N LEU A 13 26.61 -19.94 -31.05
CA LEU A 13 27.02 -18.88 -32.00
C LEU A 13 25.82 -18.21 -32.69
N GLU A 14 24.68 -18.86 -32.73
CA GLU A 14 23.40 -18.31 -33.24
C GLU A 14 22.32 -18.40 -32.16
N PRO A 15 22.37 -17.56 -31.10
CA PRO A 15 21.43 -17.64 -30.02
C PRO A 15 20.07 -17.04 -30.41
N GLU A 16 18.99 -17.68 -30.04
CA GLU A 16 17.67 -17.05 -30.13
C GLU A 16 17.53 -15.97 -29.09
N LEU A 17 17.97 -16.24 -27.85
CA LEU A 17 17.98 -15.31 -26.72
C LEU A 17 19.42 -15.05 -26.25
N MET A 18 19.79 -13.79 -26.15
CA MET A 18 21.03 -13.34 -25.53
C MET A 18 20.74 -12.69 -24.20
N ILE A 19 21.51 -13.03 -23.14
CA ILE A 19 21.35 -12.48 -21.81
C ILE A 19 22.56 -11.61 -21.50
N VAL A 20 22.32 -10.33 -21.25
CA VAL A 20 23.37 -9.33 -20.98
C VAL A 20 23.21 -8.82 -19.56
N GLY A 21 24.16 -9.14 -18.69
CA GLY A 21 24.27 -8.58 -17.35
C GLY A 21 25.16 -7.35 -17.27
N GLU A 22 25.40 -6.84 -16.09
CA GLU A 22 26.17 -5.61 -15.87
C GLU A 22 27.68 -5.88 -15.83
N ALA A 23 28.12 -6.67 -14.85
CA ALA A 23 29.52 -7.06 -14.64
C ALA A 23 29.62 -8.33 -13.81
N PRO A 24 30.75 -9.10 -13.90
CA PRO A 24 30.95 -10.29 -13.10
C PRO A 24 31.00 -10.01 -11.59
N GLY A 25 30.40 -10.89 -10.79
CA GLY A 25 30.49 -10.90 -9.36
C GLY A 25 31.66 -11.74 -8.81
N LYS A 26 31.65 -12.01 -7.50
CA LYS A 26 32.72 -12.79 -6.82
C LYS A 26 32.82 -14.23 -7.34
N TYR A 27 31.68 -14.89 -7.49
CA TYR A 27 31.65 -16.30 -7.92
C TYR A 27 31.98 -16.42 -9.40
N GLU A 28 31.53 -15.50 -10.23
CA GLU A 28 31.86 -15.44 -11.66
C GLU A 28 33.37 -15.26 -11.88
N ALA A 29 34.02 -14.39 -11.08
CA ALA A 29 35.46 -14.22 -11.11
C ALA A 29 36.23 -15.49 -10.67
N GLN A 30 35.67 -16.26 -9.75
CA GLN A 30 36.26 -17.49 -9.25
C GLN A 30 36.12 -18.63 -10.25
N TYR A 31 34.97 -18.77 -10.91
CA TYR A 31 34.68 -19.90 -11.79
C TYR A 31 34.90 -19.61 -13.29
N GLY A 32 35.20 -18.35 -13.66
CA GLY A 32 35.47 -17.95 -15.04
C GLY A 32 34.24 -18.01 -15.96
N ARG A 33 33.03 -17.91 -15.41
CA ARG A 33 31.77 -18.01 -16.15
C ARG A 33 30.75 -16.94 -15.68
N PRO A 34 29.94 -16.35 -16.60
CA PRO A 34 28.91 -15.40 -16.21
C PRO A 34 27.73 -16.11 -15.49
N PHE A 35 27.12 -15.44 -14.53
CA PHE A 35 25.93 -15.88 -13.80
C PHE A 35 26.05 -17.28 -13.16
N VAL A 36 27.04 -17.51 -12.35
CA VAL A 36 27.27 -18.79 -11.62
C VAL A 36 27.13 -18.67 -10.09
N GLY A 37 26.73 -17.52 -9.58
CA GLY A 37 26.42 -17.32 -8.15
C GLY A 37 24.92 -17.38 -7.88
N PRO A 38 24.47 -17.01 -6.66
CA PRO A 38 23.06 -17.05 -6.27
C PRO A 38 22.12 -16.30 -7.21
N SER A 39 22.58 -15.21 -7.85
CA SER A 39 21.82 -14.50 -8.89
C SER A 39 21.66 -15.32 -10.17
N GLY A 40 22.67 -16.14 -10.50
CA GLY A 40 22.65 -17.07 -11.61
C GLY A 40 21.68 -18.23 -11.38
N GLU A 41 21.62 -18.76 -10.15
CA GLU A 41 20.67 -19.80 -9.78
C GLU A 41 19.22 -19.34 -9.94
N LEU A 42 18.90 -18.12 -9.52
CA LEU A 42 17.55 -17.54 -9.74
C LEU A 42 17.26 -17.33 -11.23
N LEU A 43 18.25 -16.89 -12.00
CA LEU A 43 18.13 -16.76 -13.45
C LEU A 43 17.85 -18.10 -14.11
N ASP A 44 18.60 -19.15 -13.74
CA ASP A 44 18.45 -20.50 -14.28
C ASP A 44 17.08 -21.10 -13.96
N ASP A 45 16.58 -20.88 -12.74
CA ASP A 45 15.25 -21.30 -12.33
C ASP A 45 14.15 -20.59 -13.15
N ALA A 46 14.30 -19.30 -13.38
CA ALA A 46 13.36 -18.51 -14.16
C ALA A 46 13.38 -18.90 -15.65
N LEU A 47 14.56 -19.16 -16.23
CA LEU A 47 14.69 -19.69 -17.59
C LEU A 47 14.02 -21.06 -17.75
N ARG A 48 14.24 -21.95 -16.80
CA ARG A 48 13.60 -23.29 -16.79
C ARG A 48 12.08 -23.20 -16.72
N LYS A 49 11.53 -22.29 -15.88
CA LYS A 49 10.10 -22.02 -15.79
C LYS A 49 9.54 -21.43 -17.11
N ALA A 50 10.35 -20.64 -17.82
CA ALA A 50 10.01 -20.09 -19.12
C ALA A 50 10.16 -21.10 -20.27
N GLY A 51 10.58 -22.35 -19.98
CA GLY A 51 10.70 -23.43 -20.97
C GLY A 51 11.96 -23.37 -21.83
N ILE A 52 13.00 -22.63 -21.44
CA ILE A 52 14.27 -22.57 -22.16
C ILE A 52 15.44 -23.03 -21.29
N SER A 53 16.37 -23.77 -21.91
CA SER A 53 17.60 -24.18 -21.22
C SER A 53 18.62 -23.04 -21.23
N ARG A 54 19.36 -22.89 -20.13
CA ARG A 54 20.51 -21.98 -20.06
C ARG A 54 21.53 -22.21 -21.23
N HIS A 55 21.72 -23.46 -21.63
CA HIS A 55 22.66 -23.81 -22.70
C HIS A 55 22.19 -23.38 -24.12
N ALA A 56 20.91 -23.05 -24.29
CA ALA A 56 20.37 -22.49 -25.51
C ALA A 56 20.52 -20.95 -25.58
N CYS A 57 20.94 -20.32 -24.50
CA CYS A 57 21.14 -18.89 -24.40
C CYS A 57 22.63 -18.53 -24.52
N TYR A 58 22.93 -17.37 -25.11
CA TYR A 58 24.26 -16.76 -25.00
C TYR A 58 24.25 -15.80 -23.83
N ILE A 59 25.12 -16.00 -22.85
CA ILE A 59 25.14 -15.27 -21.59
C ILE A 59 26.43 -14.49 -21.46
N THR A 60 26.34 -13.19 -21.23
CA THR A 60 27.48 -12.30 -21.13
C THR A 60 27.21 -11.13 -20.18
N ASN A 61 28.18 -10.22 -20.02
CA ASN A 61 28.05 -8.97 -19.30
C ASN A 61 28.53 -7.79 -20.15
N VAL A 62 28.10 -6.57 -19.83
CA VAL A 62 28.60 -5.34 -20.44
C VAL A 62 30.10 -5.22 -20.18
N VAL A 63 30.51 -5.39 -18.94
CA VAL A 63 31.92 -5.37 -18.54
C VAL A 63 32.40 -6.79 -18.28
N LYS A 64 33.57 -7.14 -18.78
CA LYS A 64 34.13 -8.50 -18.66
C LYS A 64 35.02 -8.71 -17.42
N ARG A 65 35.21 -7.66 -16.61
CA ARG A 65 36.04 -7.70 -15.41
C ARG A 65 35.23 -7.35 -14.18
N ARG A 66 35.53 -8.00 -13.07
CA ARG A 66 34.82 -7.77 -11.80
C ARG A 66 35.17 -6.39 -11.23
N PRO A 67 34.18 -5.51 -10.92
CA PRO A 67 34.43 -4.25 -10.23
C PRO A 67 34.90 -4.47 -8.77
N PRO A 68 35.77 -3.59 -8.23
CA PRO A 68 36.13 -3.63 -6.81
C PRO A 68 34.89 -3.58 -5.92
N GLY A 69 34.81 -4.49 -4.94
CA GLY A 69 33.66 -4.58 -4.03
C GLY A 69 32.30 -4.86 -4.69
N ASN A 70 32.28 -5.39 -5.93
CA ASN A 70 31.07 -5.53 -6.77
C ASN A 70 30.36 -4.19 -7.02
N ASN A 71 31.08 -3.07 -6.95
CA ASN A 71 30.50 -1.74 -7.18
C ASN A 71 30.86 -1.24 -8.58
N PHE A 72 29.90 -1.21 -9.47
CA PHE A 72 30.05 -0.79 -10.86
C PHE A 72 30.68 0.61 -11.00
N LYS A 73 30.42 1.53 -10.06
CA LYS A 73 30.99 2.87 -10.03
C LYS A 73 32.50 2.89 -9.79
N MET A 74 33.10 1.81 -9.34
CA MET A 74 34.53 1.65 -9.04
C MET A 74 35.34 1.09 -10.22
N LEU A 75 34.74 0.91 -11.40
CA LEU A 75 35.42 0.38 -12.61
C LEU A 75 36.64 1.21 -13.01
N HIS A 76 36.60 2.53 -12.82
CA HIS A 76 37.72 3.42 -13.11
C HIS A 76 39.00 3.06 -12.30
N LEU A 77 38.85 2.44 -11.10
CA LEU A 77 39.99 2.05 -10.26
C LEU A 77 40.79 0.87 -10.84
N ILE A 78 40.20 0.10 -11.75
CA ILE A 78 40.85 -1.02 -12.43
C ILE A 78 41.12 -0.72 -13.92
N GLY A 79 41.04 0.56 -14.30
CA GLY A 79 41.33 1.01 -15.65
C GLY A 79 40.36 0.50 -16.72
N VAL A 80 39.11 0.18 -16.35
CA VAL A 80 38.08 -0.25 -17.32
C VAL A 80 37.36 0.99 -17.84
N ASP A 81 37.41 1.19 -19.15
CA ASP A 81 36.61 2.18 -19.87
C ASP A 81 35.26 1.55 -20.23
N LEU A 82 34.19 2.13 -19.72
CA LEU A 82 32.81 1.67 -19.94
C LEU A 82 32.40 1.88 -21.42
N ALA A 83 32.80 2.98 -22.06
CA ALA A 83 32.44 3.23 -23.44
C ALA A 83 33.11 2.21 -24.37
N GLN A 84 34.37 1.89 -24.11
CA GLN A 84 35.11 0.83 -24.86
C GLN A 84 34.47 -0.55 -24.60
N SER A 85 34.08 -0.86 -23.35
CA SER A 85 33.41 -2.14 -23.02
C SER A 85 32.05 -2.30 -23.72
N ILE A 86 31.27 -1.22 -23.84
CA ILE A 86 30.01 -1.21 -24.61
C ILE A 86 30.30 -1.42 -26.09
N LYS A 87 31.31 -0.75 -26.66
CA LYS A 87 31.71 -0.93 -28.05
C LYS A 87 32.13 -2.37 -28.34
N GLU A 88 32.93 -2.99 -27.47
CA GLU A 88 33.33 -4.39 -27.59
C GLU A 88 32.15 -5.36 -27.50
N LEU A 89 31.19 -5.13 -26.61
CA LEU A 89 29.97 -5.92 -26.52
C LEU A 89 29.20 -5.88 -27.86
N TRP A 90 29.11 -4.71 -28.51
CA TRP A 90 28.43 -4.55 -29.80
C TRP A 90 29.19 -5.22 -30.94
N GLU A 91 30.45 -4.85 -31.17
CA GLU A 91 31.22 -5.28 -32.30
C GLU A 91 31.61 -6.76 -32.23
N LEU A 92 31.91 -7.28 -31.04
CA LEU A 92 32.43 -8.63 -30.88
C LEU A 92 31.36 -9.69 -30.54
N GLU A 93 30.22 -9.26 -30.03
CA GLU A 93 29.18 -10.21 -29.59
C GLU A 93 27.84 -9.95 -30.26
N ILE A 94 27.18 -8.79 -30.11
CA ILE A 94 25.81 -8.57 -30.59
C ILE A 94 25.75 -8.60 -32.15
N GLU A 95 26.61 -7.87 -32.81
CA GLU A 95 26.63 -7.80 -34.28
C GLU A 95 27.04 -9.14 -34.92
N LYS A 96 27.93 -9.89 -34.28
CA LYS A 96 28.35 -11.20 -34.78
C LYS A 96 27.33 -12.29 -34.56
N LEU A 97 26.73 -12.32 -33.36
CA LEU A 97 25.82 -13.40 -32.94
C LEU A 97 24.36 -13.15 -33.42
N ARG A 98 23.99 -11.89 -33.67
CA ARG A 98 22.68 -11.48 -34.18
C ARG A 98 21.50 -12.13 -33.47
N PRO A 99 21.39 -12.00 -32.12
CA PRO A 99 20.31 -12.60 -31.38
C PRO A 99 18.95 -12.05 -31.83
N LYS A 100 17.88 -12.85 -31.71
CA LYS A 100 16.52 -12.37 -32.03
C LYS A 100 15.99 -11.44 -30.93
N CYS A 101 16.41 -11.70 -29.68
CA CYS A 101 16.03 -10.90 -28.52
C CYS A 101 17.19 -10.85 -27.53
N ILE A 102 17.35 -9.73 -26.85
CA ILE A 102 18.29 -9.53 -25.74
C ILE A 102 17.48 -9.36 -24.44
N LEU A 103 17.75 -10.19 -23.44
CA LEU A 103 17.33 -9.96 -22.06
C LEU A 103 18.37 -9.06 -21.38
N ALA A 104 18.04 -7.79 -21.15
CA ALA A 104 18.93 -6.86 -20.47
C ALA A 104 18.69 -6.93 -18.94
N VAL A 105 19.66 -7.49 -18.22
CA VAL A 105 19.57 -7.78 -16.77
C VAL A 105 20.25 -6.66 -16.00
N GLY A 106 19.45 -5.74 -15.49
CA GLY A 106 19.89 -4.58 -14.71
C GLY A 106 20.00 -3.29 -15.52
N ASN A 107 20.26 -2.18 -14.82
CA ASN A 107 20.19 -0.85 -15.41
C ASN A 107 21.34 -0.56 -16.37
N GLU A 108 22.56 -1.00 -16.03
CA GLU A 108 23.72 -0.75 -16.88
C GLU A 108 23.68 -1.60 -18.16
N ALA A 109 23.09 -2.80 -18.09
CA ALA A 109 22.82 -3.60 -19.28
C ALA A 109 21.78 -2.90 -20.20
N LEU A 110 20.70 -2.37 -19.62
CA LEU A 110 19.68 -1.62 -20.35
C LEU A 110 20.27 -0.41 -21.09
N LYS A 111 21.12 0.37 -20.37
CA LYS A 111 21.83 1.52 -20.98
C LYS A 111 22.75 1.10 -22.13
N ALA A 112 23.47 0.01 -21.94
CA ALA A 112 24.43 -0.47 -22.93
C ALA A 112 23.76 -0.95 -24.22
N VAL A 113 22.64 -1.69 -24.12
CA VAL A 113 22.01 -2.32 -25.28
C VAL A 113 20.91 -1.47 -25.92
N ALA A 114 20.17 -0.67 -25.16
CA ALA A 114 18.99 0.05 -25.66
C ALA A 114 18.99 1.56 -25.37
N ALA A 115 20.01 2.10 -24.71
CA ALA A 115 20.17 3.52 -24.37
C ALA A 115 19.06 4.11 -23.48
N TYR A 116 18.30 3.29 -22.74
CA TYR A 116 17.34 3.73 -21.76
C TYR A 116 17.93 3.68 -20.34
N ASP A 117 17.45 4.57 -19.45
CA ASP A 117 17.83 4.62 -18.05
C ASP A 117 16.59 4.47 -17.14
N GLY A 118 16.71 3.70 -16.08
CA GLY A 118 15.60 3.49 -15.14
C GLY A 118 14.93 2.14 -15.27
N ILE A 119 15.68 1.07 -14.98
CA ILE A 119 15.22 -0.33 -15.06
C ILE A 119 13.86 -0.58 -14.41
N MET A 120 13.55 0.10 -13.29
CA MET A 120 12.28 -0.04 -12.57
C MET A 120 11.06 0.48 -13.35
N ASN A 121 11.27 1.29 -14.36
CA ASN A 121 10.23 1.79 -15.27
C ASN A 121 10.12 0.91 -16.50
N TYR A 122 11.26 0.57 -17.10
CA TYR A 122 11.30 -0.13 -18.38
C TYR A 122 11.25 -1.65 -18.29
N ARG A 123 11.39 -2.27 -17.09
CA ARG A 123 11.30 -3.72 -16.97
C ARG A 123 10.01 -4.26 -17.62
N GLY A 124 10.15 -5.39 -18.30
CA GLY A 124 9.06 -6.03 -19.00
C GLY A 124 8.59 -5.34 -20.31
N SER A 125 9.11 -4.16 -20.65
CA SER A 125 8.84 -3.52 -21.93
C SER A 125 9.51 -4.28 -23.09
N ILE A 126 8.90 -4.27 -24.28
CA ILE A 126 9.52 -4.75 -25.50
C ILE A 126 10.10 -3.53 -26.23
N LEU A 127 11.41 -3.39 -26.20
CA LEU A 127 12.14 -2.26 -26.78
C LEU A 127 12.94 -2.70 -28.00
N LEU A 128 13.47 -1.72 -28.75
CA LEU A 128 14.51 -1.95 -29.74
C LEU A 128 15.88 -1.61 -29.17
N ALA A 129 16.86 -2.39 -29.49
CA ALA A 129 18.26 -2.12 -29.24
C ALA A 129 18.76 -0.91 -30.04
N ARG A 130 20.01 -0.46 -29.80
CA ARG A 130 20.62 0.68 -30.50
C ARG A 130 20.74 0.47 -32.02
N ASP A 131 20.70 -0.77 -32.49
CA ASP A 131 20.69 -1.11 -33.91
C ASP A 131 19.34 -0.86 -34.63
N GLY A 132 18.28 -0.59 -33.85
CA GLY A 132 16.93 -0.37 -34.33
C GLY A 132 16.22 -1.64 -34.84
N VAL A 133 16.81 -2.83 -34.63
CA VAL A 133 16.32 -4.11 -35.18
C VAL A 133 16.17 -5.18 -34.12
N THR A 134 17.18 -5.35 -33.27
CA THR A 134 17.17 -6.39 -32.22
C THR A 134 16.23 -6.01 -31.09
N LYS A 135 15.34 -6.94 -30.71
CA LYS A 135 14.42 -6.72 -29.58
C LYS A 135 15.16 -6.81 -28.25
N VAL A 136 14.73 -5.98 -27.30
CA VAL A 136 15.25 -5.96 -25.93
C VAL A 136 14.10 -6.05 -24.92
N VAL A 137 14.21 -6.98 -23.99
CA VAL A 137 13.33 -7.04 -22.82
C VAL A 137 14.19 -6.77 -21.59
N PRO A 138 14.01 -5.63 -20.93
CA PRO A 138 14.71 -5.34 -19.67
C PRO A 138 14.11 -6.08 -18.51
N THR A 139 14.96 -6.51 -17.57
CA THR A 139 14.53 -7.05 -16.27
C THR A 139 15.43 -6.57 -15.15
N ILE A 140 14.92 -6.63 -13.93
CA ILE A 140 15.66 -6.29 -12.71
C ILE A 140 16.80 -7.31 -12.53
N HIS A 141 17.98 -6.84 -12.12
CA HIS A 141 19.07 -7.75 -11.82
C HIS A 141 18.74 -8.57 -10.55
N PRO A 142 18.79 -9.93 -10.59
CA PRO A 142 18.44 -10.75 -9.43
C PRO A 142 19.28 -10.48 -8.17
N ALA A 143 20.48 -9.93 -8.32
CA ALA A 143 21.30 -9.48 -7.18
C ALA A 143 20.62 -8.41 -6.32
N ALA A 144 19.68 -7.64 -6.88
CA ALA A 144 18.92 -6.66 -6.11
C ALA A 144 18.03 -7.30 -5.03
N LEU A 145 17.67 -8.57 -5.17
CA LEU A 145 16.91 -9.33 -4.18
C LEU A 145 17.77 -9.75 -2.97
N PHE A 146 19.08 -9.75 -3.12
CA PHE A 146 20.05 -10.14 -2.08
C PHE A 146 20.74 -8.95 -1.41
N ALA A 147 20.57 -7.75 -1.94
CA ALA A 147 21.24 -6.54 -1.46
C ALA A 147 20.95 -6.20 0.01
N HIS A 148 20.04 -6.93 0.66
CA HIS A 148 19.62 -6.75 2.05
C HIS A 148 20.33 -7.59 3.06
N LYS A 149 20.93 -8.71 2.66
CA LYS A 149 21.67 -9.56 3.56
C LYS A 149 23.16 -9.33 3.34
N ASN A 150 23.73 -8.32 4.02
CA ASN A 150 25.12 -8.44 4.42
C ASN A 150 25.22 -9.72 5.24
N PHE A 151 25.64 -10.82 4.59
CA PHE A 151 26.11 -12.03 5.25
C PHE A 151 27.45 -11.69 5.94
N GLY A 152 27.39 -10.98 7.04
CA GLY A 152 28.46 -10.79 7.98
C GLY A 152 27.93 -11.19 9.34
N GLU A 153 28.77 -11.83 10.14
CA GLU A 153 28.50 -12.44 11.45
C GLU A 153 27.85 -11.50 12.50
N ASP A 154 27.54 -10.25 12.15
CA ASP A 154 26.88 -9.24 13.01
C ASP A 154 25.38 -9.04 12.75
N ALA A 155 24.69 -9.91 12.04
CA ALA A 155 23.27 -9.83 11.72
C ALA A 155 22.37 -10.36 12.86
N ALA A 156 22.66 -9.97 14.10
CA ALA A 156 21.81 -10.31 15.25
C ALA A 156 20.59 -9.39 15.44
N ASP A 157 20.45 -8.34 14.66
CA ASP A 157 19.29 -7.42 14.72
C ASP A 157 18.59 -7.38 13.36
N GLY A 158 17.32 -7.80 13.35
CA GLY A 158 16.45 -7.93 12.18
C GLY A 158 16.08 -6.63 11.44
N ASP A 159 17.04 -5.78 11.18
CA ASP A 159 16.87 -4.54 10.42
C ASP A 159 17.01 -4.80 8.91
N GLN A 160 15.90 -4.85 8.21
CA GLN A 160 15.85 -4.82 6.73
C GLN A 160 16.36 -3.48 6.23
N VAL A 161 17.52 -3.41 5.64
CA VAL A 161 18.05 -2.21 4.97
C VAL A 161 17.98 -2.38 3.45
N GLY A 162 17.10 -1.59 2.85
CA GLY A 162 17.07 -0.99 1.49
C GLY A 162 17.15 -1.89 0.23
N GLY A 163 16.87 -3.24 0.07
CA GLY A 163 16.79 -4.06 -1.12
C GLY A 163 15.36 -4.36 -1.58
N LEU A 164 15.24 -5.06 -2.67
CA LEU A 164 13.94 -5.44 -3.20
C LEU A 164 13.43 -6.70 -2.50
N ASP A 165 12.16 -6.68 -2.19
CA ASP A 165 11.46 -7.85 -1.67
C ASP A 165 11.48 -9.00 -2.70
N PHE A 166 11.47 -10.25 -2.24
CA PHE A 166 11.41 -11.43 -3.11
C PHE A 166 10.16 -11.50 -3.99
N VAL A 167 9.12 -10.75 -3.70
CA VAL A 167 7.97 -10.52 -4.59
C VAL A 167 8.40 -10.06 -5.99
N TRP A 168 9.50 -9.30 -6.10
CA TRP A 168 10.06 -8.89 -7.38
C TRP A 168 10.57 -10.06 -8.22
N LEU A 169 10.83 -11.23 -7.63
CA LEU A 169 11.20 -12.42 -8.40
C LEU A 169 10.13 -12.82 -9.40
N LYS A 170 8.84 -12.68 -9.04
CA LYS A 170 7.72 -12.95 -9.97
C LYS A 170 7.73 -12.03 -11.18
N LEU A 171 8.11 -10.78 -10.99
CA LEU A 171 8.25 -9.85 -12.12
C LEU A 171 9.48 -10.18 -12.99
N ILE A 172 10.58 -10.62 -12.38
CA ILE A 172 11.76 -11.12 -13.12
C ILE A 172 11.38 -12.36 -13.92
N GLU A 173 10.66 -13.32 -13.33
CA GLU A 173 10.16 -14.52 -14.02
C GLU A 173 9.26 -14.16 -15.20
N HIS A 174 8.34 -13.20 -15.01
CA HIS A 174 7.46 -12.69 -16.06
C HIS A 174 8.26 -12.04 -17.21
N ASP A 175 9.25 -11.18 -16.89
CA ASP A 175 10.07 -10.51 -17.90
C ASP A 175 10.90 -11.50 -18.70
N ILE A 176 11.45 -12.54 -18.04
CA ILE A 176 12.20 -13.61 -18.69
C ILE A 176 11.30 -14.43 -19.61
N ALA A 177 10.10 -14.81 -19.15
CA ALA A 177 9.14 -15.52 -19.99
C ALA A 177 8.77 -14.70 -21.24
N ARG A 178 8.58 -13.39 -21.08
CA ARG A 178 8.38 -12.46 -22.20
C ARG A 178 9.56 -12.42 -23.16
N ALA A 179 10.80 -12.36 -22.63
CA ALA A 179 11.99 -12.38 -23.47
C ALA A 179 12.14 -13.69 -24.27
N VAL A 180 11.79 -14.83 -23.64
CA VAL A 180 11.77 -16.14 -24.32
C VAL A 180 10.72 -16.17 -25.42
N GLU A 181 9.52 -15.63 -25.18
CA GLU A 181 8.48 -15.53 -26.22
C GLU A 181 8.94 -14.62 -27.38
N GLU A 182 9.52 -13.47 -27.08
CA GLU A 182 10.04 -12.55 -28.08
C GLU A 182 11.23 -13.14 -28.87
N SER A 183 11.98 -14.08 -28.29
CA SER A 183 13.10 -14.75 -28.97
C SER A 183 12.66 -15.70 -30.08
N LYS A 184 11.40 -16.10 -30.13
CA LYS A 184 10.87 -17.02 -31.15
C LYS A 184 10.78 -16.37 -32.54
N SER A 185 10.66 -15.06 -32.63
CA SER A 185 10.50 -14.32 -33.86
C SER A 185 11.41 -13.07 -33.89
N ARG A 186 11.80 -12.60 -35.08
CA ARG A 186 12.48 -11.29 -35.23
C ARG A 186 11.48 -10.13 -35.34
N ALA A 187 10.22 -10.41 -35.62
CA ALA A 187 9.22 -9.35 -35.82
C ALA A 187 9.06 -8.50 -34.55
N TYR A 188 9.19 -7.20 -34.72
CA TYR A 188 8.89 -6.23 -33.67
C TYR A 188 7.46 -5.72 -33.86
N CYS A 189 6.54 -6.19 -33.04
CA CYS A 189 5.13 -5.83 -33.16
C CYS A 189 4.68 -5.14 -31.87
N LEU A 190 4.48 -3.85 -31.93
CA LEU A 190 3.80 -3.08 -30.88
C LEU A 190 2.29 -3.11 -31.12
N PRO A 191 1.48 -2.84 -30.08
CA PRO A 191 0.05 -2.64 -30.23
C PRO A 191 -0.23 -1.50 -31.22
N ASP A 192 -0.95 -1.82 -32.30
CA ASP A 192 -1.43 -0.83 -33.25
C ASP A 192 -2.60 -0.07 -32.63
N ARG A 193 -2.45 1.26 -32.49
CA ARG A 193 -3.44 2.11 -31.83
C ARG A 193 -3.67 3.38 -32.65
N GLU A 194 -4.93 3.62 -32.95
CA GLU A 194 -5.40 4.86 -33.53
C GLU A 194 -5.75 5.85 -32.38
N LEU A 195 -4.94 6.90 -32.25
CA LEU A 195 -5.10 7.92 -31.20
C LEU A 195 -5.59 9.22 -31.81
N VAL A 196 -6.88 9.48 -31.64
CA VAL A 196 -7.56 10.67 -32.20
C VAL A 196 -7.45 11.83 -31.20
N VAL A 197 -7.07 12.99 -31.65
CA VAL A 197 -7.22 14.26 -30.93
C VAL A 197 -8.34 15.05 -31.59
N ALA A 198 -9.46 15.24 -30.88
CA ALA A 198 -10.62 15.94 -31.42
C ALA A 198 -10.28 17.41 -31.70
N ARG A 199 -10.65 17.91 -32.88
CA ARG A 199 -10.45 19.30 -33.30
C ARG A 199 -11.73 20.13 -33.19
N ASN A 200 -12.88 19.47 -33.21
CA ASN A 200 -14.21 20.09 -33.17
C ASN A 200 -15.25 19.07 -32.64
N SER A 201 -16.49 19.51 -32.47
CA SER A 201 -17.60 18.69 -31.98
C SER A 201 -18.00 17.56 -32.95
N LEU A 202 -17.73 17.73 -34.24
CA LEU A 202 -18.00 16.71 -35.25
C LEU A 202 -17.07 15.49 -35.09
N ASP A 203 -15.81 15.70 -34.79
CA ASP A 203 -14.87 14.62 -34.52
C ASP A 203 -15.33 13.80 -33.30
N VAL A 204 -15.76 14.48 -32.25
CA VAL A 204 -16.33 13.85 -31.03
C VAL A 204 -17.59 13.04 -31.37
N HIS A 205 -18.51 13.64 -32.11
CA HIS A 205 -19.73 12.97 -32.53
C HIS A 205 -19.47 11.74 -33.40
N ARG A 206 -18.55 11.86 -34.36
CA ARG A 206 -18.15 10.74 -35.23
C ARG A 206 -17.55 9.60 -34.44
N PHE A 207 -16.68 9.89 -33.49
CA PHE A 207 -16.08 8.87 -32.64
C PHE A 207 -17.15 8.13 -31.84
N PHE A 208 -17.97 8.83 -31.07
CA PHE A 208 -19.01 8.18 -30.26
C PHE A 208 -20.08 7.46 -31.09
N SER A 209 -20.34 7.92 -32.30
CA SER A 209 -21.31 7.28 -33.20
C SER A 209 -20.88 5.88 -33.63
N GLN A 210 -19.58 5.56 -33.63
CA GLN A 210 -19.04 4.24 -33.94
C GLN A 210 -19.29 3.22 -32.80
N TYR A 211 -19.53 3.71 -31.56
CA TYR A 211 -19.60 2.89 -30.34
C TYR A 211 -20.96 3.03 -29.62
N ARG A 212 -22.05 3.27 -30.39
CA ARG A 212 -23.39 3.48 -29.79
C ARG A 212 -23.90 2.29 -28.99
N ASP A 213 -23.52 1.09 -29.41
CA ASP A 213 -23.96 -0.16 -28.78
C ASP A 213 -23.04 -0.62 -27.66
N ASP A 214 -21.82 -0.04 -27.57
CA ASP A 214 -20.85 -0.37 -26.55
C ASP A 214 -21.13 0.41 -25.27
N THR A 215 -21.24 -0.31 -24.17
CA THR A 215 -21.53 0.28 -22.85
C THR A 215 -20.31 0.49 -21.98
N ASP A 216 -19.18 -0.21 -22.22
CA ASP A 216 -18.00 -0.19 -21.39
C ASP A 216 -16.87 0.61 -22.04
N ALA A 217 -16.51 1.74 -21.46
CA ALA A 217 -15.45 2.57 -21.97
C ALA A 217 -14.40 2.92 -20.89
N ALA A 218 -13.12 2.83 -21.26
CA ALA A 218 -12.06 3.41 -20.44
C ALA A 218 -12.10 4.94 -20.56
N VAL A 219 -11.96 5.61 -19.43
CA VAL A 219 -11.98 7.07 -19.31
C VAL A 219 -10.79 7.52 -18.49
N ASP A 220 -10.09 8.57 -18.95
CA ASP A 220 -8.98 9.19 -18.24
C ASP A 220 -9.00 10.70 -18.43
N ILE A 221 -8.53 11.47 -17.45
CA ILE A 221 -8.41 12.92 -17.55
C ILE A 221 -6.99 13.38 -17.25
N GLU A 222 -6.54 14.40 -17.97
CA GLU A 222 -5.33 15.10 -17.59
C GLU A 222 -5.65 16.48 -17.03
N SER A 223 -4.95 16.86 -15.97
CA SER A 223 -5.21 18.11 -15.24
C SER A 223 -3.95 18.94 -15.08
N ILE A 224 -4.06 20.24 -15.34
CA ILE A 224 -3.01 21.23 -15.06
C ILE A 224 -3.54 22.16 -13.97
N ASN A 225 -2.79 22.31 -12.87
CA ASN A 225 -3.20 23.13 -11.71
C ASN A 225 -4.61 22.78 -11.20
N CYS A 226 -4.92 21.49 -11.14
CA CYS A 226 -6.22 20.97 -10.70
C CYS A 226 -7.41 21.21 -11.66
N ILE A 227 -7.19 21.75 -12.83
CA ILE A 227 -8.21 21.99 -13.85
C ILE A 227 -8.07 20.93 -14.93
N PRO A 228 -9.12 20.15 -15.28
CA PRO A 228 -9.08 19.22 -16.39
C PRO A 228 -8.81 19.95 -17.71
N VAL A 229 -7.77 19.52 -18.43
CA VAL A 229 -7.38 20.09 -19.72
C VAL A 229 -7.81 19.23 -20.89
N CYS A 230 -7.97 17.95 -20.69
CA CYS A 230 -8.58 17.03 -21.63
C CYS A 230 -9.22 15.85 -20.93
N ILE A 231 -10.10 15.17 -21.66
CA ILE A 231 -10.71 13.90 -21.29
C ILE A 231 -10.58 12.93 -22.45
N SER A 232 -10.29 11.67 -22.17
CA SER A 232 -10.19 10.64 -23.18
C SER A 232 -11.14 9.49 -22.96
N PHE A 233 -11.48 8.81 -24.08
CA PHE A 233 -12.33 7.63 -24.09
C PHE A 233 -11.73 6.57 -25.00
N ALA A 234 -11.82 5.29 -24.59
CA ALA A 234 -11.49 4.13 -25.41
C ALA A 234 -12.51 3.01 -25.16
N PHE A 235 -13.25 2.60 -26.20
CA PHE A 235 -14.20 1.49 -26.14
C PHE A 235 -13.53 0.15 -26.40
N ASN A 236 -12.37 0.17 -27.04
CA ASN A 236 -11.51 -1.00 -27.26
C ASN A 236 -10.04 -0.61 -27.09
N ARG A 237 -9.16 -1.62 -27.11
CA ARG A 237 -7.70 -1.43 -26.91
C ARG A 237 -6.97 -0.70 -28.03
N ARG A 238 -7.60 -0.52 -29.20
CA ARG A 238 -6.94 0.01 -30.41
C ARG A 238 -7.33 1.43 -30.80
N HIS A 239 -8.49 1.90 -30.40
CA HIS A 239 -9.02 3.19 -30.82
C HIS A 239 -9.42 4.05 -29.64
N GLY A 240 -8.73 5.15 -29.47
CA GLY A 240 -8.96 6.11 -28.40
C GLY A 240 -9.06 7.55 -28.91
N ILE A 241 -9.90 8.34 -28.24
CA ILE A 241 -10.01 9.78 -28.50
C ILE A 241 -9.62 10.56 -27.26
N SER A 242 -8.89 11.65 -27.44
CA SER A 242 -8.73 12.70 -26.45
C SER A 242 -9.45 13.95 -26.91
N ILE A 243 -10.30 14.51 -26.08
CA ILE A 243 -11.11 15.70 -26.32
C ILE A 243 -10.50 16.84 -25.51
N PRO A 244 -9.85 17.82 -26.17
CA PRO A 244 -9.33 19.00 -25.50
C PRO A 244 -10.46 19.82 -24.86
N LEU A 245 -10.31 20.15 -23.58
CA LEU A 245 -11.19 21.04 -22.83
C LEU A 245 -10.60 22.43 -22.73
N LEU A 246 -9.29 22.48 -22.47
CA LEU A 246 -8.54 23.72 -22.30
C LEU A 246 -7.24 23.68 -23.11
N ARG A 247 -6.79 24.84 -23.59
CA ARG A 247 -5.51 25.03 -24.25
C ARG A 247 -4.64 26.01 -23.50
N GLN A 248 -3.36 25.82 -23.59
CA GLN A 248 -2.41 26.80 -23.12
C GLN A 248 -2.02 27.79 -24.24
N ILE A 249 -2.17 29.10 -23.93
CA ILE A 249 -1.56 30.18 -24.73
C ILE A 249 -0.64 30.99 -23.80
N GLY A 250 0.66 30.83 -23.99
CA GLY A 250 1.66 31.41 -23.06
C GLY A 250 1.52 30.82 -21.66
N LYS A 251 1.20 31.66 -20.67
CA LYS A 251 0.96 31.24 -19.29
C LYS A 251 -0.53 31.03 -18.97
N HIS A 252 -1.41 31.27 -19.91
CA HIS A 252 -2.86 31.22 -19.72
C HIS A 252 -3.43 29.91 -20.28
N LEU A 253 -4.42 29.35 -19.57
CA LEU A 253 -5.24 28.24 -20.06
C LEU A 253 -6.48 28.82 -20.70
N LEU A 254 -6.66 28.60 -21.98
CA LEU A 254 -7.80 29.07 -22.78
C LEU A 254 -8.40 27.87 -23.53
N THR A 255 -9.61 28.01 -24.01
CA THR A 255 -10.24 26.99 -24.86
C THR A 255 -9.66 27.04 -26.27
N GLU A 256 -9.35 25.88 -26.86
CA GLU A 256 -8.95 25.80 -28.27
C GLU A 256 -10.11 25.98 -29.22
N MET A 257 -11.26 25.50 -28.79
CA MET A 257 -12.47 25.51 -29.57
C MET A 257 -13.21 26.80 -29.28
N GLY A 258 -13.89 27.35 -30.28
CA GLY A 258 -14.83 28.42 -30.04
C GLY A 258 -15.87 28.01 -28.99
N TYR A 259 -16.44 28.99 -28.29
CA TYR A 259 -17.38 28.75 -27.18
C TYR A 259 -18.50 27.75 -27.52
N ASN A 260 -19.12 27.87 -28.67
CA ASN A 260 -20.21 26.99 -29.11
C ASN A 260 -19.72 25.55 -29.35
N GLU A 261 -18.54 25.40 -29.92
CA GLU A 261 -17.94 24.08 -30.13
C GLU A 261 -17.62 23.42 -28.80
N LEU A 262 -17.03 24.13 -27.85
CA LEU A 262 -16.73 23.62 -26.52
C LEU A 262 -18.02 23.18 -25.80
N VAL A 263 -19.09 23.99 -25.87
CA VAL A 263 -20.38 23.62 -25.27
C VAL A 263 -20.98 22.38 -25.92
N SER A 264 -20.84 22.23 -27.25
CA SER A 264 -21.29 21.05 -27.98
C SER A 264 -20.51 19.80 -27.53
N CYS A 265 -19.17 19.89 -27.47
CA CYS A 265 -18.33 18.80 -26.95
C CYS A 265 -18.68 18.44 -25.51
N TRP A 266 -18.93 19.44 -24.65
CA TRP A 266 -19.31 19.22 -23.24
C TRP A 266 -20.60 18.44 -23.09
N ARG A 267 -21.60 18.75 -23.92
CA ARG A 267 -22.88 18.03 -23.94
C ARG A 267 -22.72 16.59 -24.43
N GLU A 268 -21.88 16.37 -25.45
CA GLU A 268 -21.57 15.01 -25.92
C GLU A 268 -20.86 14.20 -24.84
N ILE A 269 -19.86 14.79 -24.18
CA ILE A 269 -19.14 14.15 -23.06
C ILE A 269 -20.10 13.80 -21.90
N ASP A 270 -20.97 14.74 -21.48
CA ASP A 270 -21.94 14.47 -20.39
C ASP A 270 -22.92 13.37 -20.77
N ARG A 271 -23.40 13.36 -22.01
CA ARG A 271 -24.28 12.32 -22.52
C ARG A 271 -23.61 10.94 -22.49
N GLU A 272 -22.34 10.86 -22.96
CA GLU A 272 -21.60 9.62 -22.99
C GLU A 272 -21.24 9.13 -21.60
N LEU A 273 -20.75 9.98 -20.71
CA LEU A 273 -20.45 9.63 -19.33
C LEU A 273 -21.66 9.08 -18.56
N ARG A 274 -22.89 9.55 -18.92
CA ARG A 274 -24.13 9.01 -18.34
C ARG A 274 -24.56 7.67 -18.94
N ARG A 275 -24.18 7.38 -20.17
CA ARG A 275 -24.55 6.18 -20.92
C ARG A 275 -23.62 5.01 -20.59
N ILE A 276 -22.33 5.26 -20.46
CA ILE A 276 -21.33 4.24 -20.29
C ILE A 276 -21.19 3.76 -18.85
N ARG A 277 -20.59 2.57 -18.71
CA ARG A 277 -20.03 2.05 -17.47
C ARG A 277 -18.53 2.31 -17.51
N ALA A 278 -18.06 3.31 -16.77
CA ALA A 278 -16.68 3.77 -16.85
C ALA A 278 -15.68 2.73 -16.32
N ILE A 279 -14.56 2.60 -17.00
CA ILE A 279 -13.38 1.85 -16.60
C ILE A 279 -12.27 2.89 -16.39
N GLY A 280 -11.46 2.78 -15.34
CA GLY A 280 -10.39 3.73 -15.12
C GLY A 280 -9.19 3.17 -14.35
N ALA A 281 -8.19 4.00 -14.14
CA ALA A 281 -7.01 3.69 -13.38
C ALA A 281 -6.87 4.66 -12.21
N ASN A 282 -7.24 4.27 -10.99
CA ASN A 282 -7.42 5.14 -9.83
C ASN A 282 -8.53 6.20 -10.10
N PHE A 283 -9.60 5.75 -10.72
CA PHE A 283 -10.67 6.56 -11.29
C PHE A 283 -11.42 7.43 -10.28
N LYS A 284 -11.32 7.13 -9.00
CA LYS A 284 -11.92 7.95 -7.95
C LYS A 284 -11.40 9.41 -7.98
N TYR A 285 -10.14 9.61 -8.37
CA TYR A 285 -9.57 10.94 -8.58
C TYR A 285 -10.21 11.64 -9.79
N ASP A 286 -10.37 10.92 -10.89
CA ASP A 286 -10.97 11.44 -12.13
C ASP A 286 -12.46 11.76 -11.94
N GLU A 287 -13.21 10.86 -11.34
CA GLU A 287 -14.62 11.08 -11.02
C GLU A 287 -14.82 12.29 -10.10
N PHE A 288 -13.96 12.46 -9.10
CA PHE A 288 -14.01 13.62 -8.23
C PHE A 288 -13.83 14.93 -9.02
N LYS A 289 -12.92 14.97 -9.99
CA LYS A 289 -12.68 16.11 -10.86
C LYS A 289 -13.85 16.36 -11.83
N LEU A 290 -14.32 15.30 -12.47
CA LEU A 290 -15.46 15.33 -13.39
C LEU A 290 -16.72 15.87 -12.70
N ASN A 291 -17.04 15.39 -11.51
CA ASN A 291 -18.18 15.88 -10.72
C ASN A 291 -18.08 17.37 -10.40
N ARG A 292 -16.89 17.90 -10.16
CA ARG A 292 -16.65 19.34 -9.94
C ARG A 292 -16.82 20.18 -11.19
N CYS A 293 -16.63 19.60 -12.35
CA CYS A 293 -16.92 20.23 -13.64
C CYS A 293 -18.40 20.12 -14.03
N GLY A 294 -19.24 19.48 -13.22
CA GLY A 294 -20.66 19.28 -13.48
C GLY A 294 -21.00 18.03 -14.27
N PHE A 295 -20.00 17.21 -14.63
CA PHE A 295 -20.23 15.90 -15.24
C PHE A 295 -20.70 14.89 -14.19
N ARG A 296 -21.50 13.91 -14.65
CA ARG A 296 -21.92 12.79 -13.80
C ARG A 296 -21.48 11.48 -14.40
N VAL A 297 -20.89 10.62 -13.56
CA VAL A 297 -20.52 9.24 -13.91
C VAL A 297 -21.38 8.30 -13.05
N PRO A 298 -22.57 7.88 -13.52
CA PRO A 298 -23.48 7.07 -12.71
C PRO A 298 -22.88 5.72 -12.32
N VAL A 299 -22.18 5.07 -13.26
CA VAL A 299 -21.65 3.71 -13.07
C VAL A 299 -20.15 3.69 -13.33
N VAL A 300 -19.36 3.31 -12.33
CA VAL A 300 -17.97 2.92 -12.48
C VAL A 300 -17.91 1.40 -12.41
N ARG A 301 -17.68 0.75 -13.57
CA ARG A 301 -17.64 -0.70 -13.68
C ARG A 301 -16.36 -1.27 -13.08
N SER A 302 -15.22 -0.67 -13.42
CA SER A 302 -13.90 -1.23 -13.10
C SER A 302 -12.87 -0.15 -12.86
N ASP A 303 -11.95 -0.44 -11.93
CA ASP A 303 -10.70 0.29 -11.74
C ASP A 303 -9.56 -0.71 -11.80
N VAL A 304 -8.70 -0.60 -12.82
CA VAL A 304 -7.62 -1.55 -13.07
C VAL A 304 -6.59 -1.60 -11.95
N ILE A 305 -6.44 -0.53 -11.16
CA ILE A 305 -5.54 -0.52 -10.00
C ILE A 305 -6.14 -1.31 -8.83
N ILE A 306 -7.44 -1.21 -8.61
CA ILE A 306 -8.16 -2.02 -7.62
C ILE A 306 -8.14 -3.49 -8.04
N LYS A 307 -8.39 -3.79 -9.34
CA LYS A 307 -8.36 -5.14 -9.90
C LYS A 307 -6.95 -5.76 -9.77
N THR A 308 -5.89 -4.99 -10.06
CA THR A 308 -4.50 -5.39 -9.80
C THR A 308 -4.27 -5.79 -8.33
N ARG A 309 -4.88 -5.09 -7.39
CA ARG A 309 -4.75 -5.41 -5.96
C ARG A 309 -5.45 -6.68 -5.55
N VAL A 310 -6.52 -7.02 -6.23
CA VAL A 310 -7.25 -8.28 -6.00
C VAL A 310 -6.46 -9.46 -6.56
N ILE A 311 -5.94 -9.32 -7.79
CA ILE A 311 -5.20 -10.38 -8.50
C ILE A 311 -3.79 -10.55 -7.90
N PHE A 312 -3.09 -9.43 -7.64
CA PHE A 312 -1.71 -9.44 -7.15
C PHE A 312 -1.53 -8.47 -5.95
N PRO A 313 -2.02 -8.84 -4.75
CA PRO A 313 -1.98 -7.96 -3.57
C PRO A 313 -0.60 -7.48 -3.18
N GLU A 314 0.43 -8.32 -3.36
CA GLU A 314 1.83 -8.06 -2.99
C GLU A 314 2.55 -7.11 -3.95
N LEU A 315 1.97 -6.78 -5.12
CA LEU A 315 2.67 -5.97 -6.12
C LEU A 315 3.18 -4.65 -5.51
N PRO A 316 4.49 -4.38 -5.55
CA PRO A 316 5.09 -3.27 -4.80
C PRO A 316 4.67 -1.89 -5.29
N LYS A 317 4.46 -1.75 -6.61
CA LYS A 317 3.95 -0.53 -7.24
C LYS A 317 2.58 -0.79 -7.85
N LYS A 318 1.66 0.11 -7.60
CA LYS A 318 0.29 0.05 -8.11
C LYS A 318 0.05 1.30 -8.96
N SER A 319 0.30 1.16 -10.23
CA SER A 319 0.15 2.24 -11.23
C SER A 319 -0.19 1.63 -12.59
N LEU A 320 -0.84 2.40 -13.44
CA LEU A 320 -1.17 1.96 -14.79
C LEU A 320 0.07 1.49 -15.56
N ALA A 321 1.22 2.17 -15.39
CA ALA A 321 2.47 1.73 -16.02
C ALA A 321 2.94 0.34 -15.55
N MET A 322 2.81 0.04 -14.26
CA MET A 322 3.14 -1.29 -13.73
C MET A 322 2.15 -2.33 -14.25
N SER A 323 0.84 -2.04 -14.23
CA SER A 323 -0.17 -2.94 -14.78
C SER A 323 0.03 -3.15 -16.28
N GLY A 324 0.26 -2.07 -17.05
CA GLY A 324 0.57 -2.16 -18.48
C GLY A 324 1.80 -3.02 -18.80
N SER A 325 2.84 -2.96 -17.96
CA SER A 325 4.05 -3.80 -18.12
C SER A 325 3.82 -5.29 -17.88
N ILE A 326 2.74 -5.67 -17.19
CA ILE A 326 2.37 -7.06 -16.93
C ILE A 326 1.38 -7.56 -17.99
N TRP A 327 0.29 -6.84 -18.18
CA TRP A 327 -0.86 -7.29 -18.97
C TRP A 327 -0.88 -6.84 -20.43
N THR A 328 0.05 -5.98 -20.85
CA THR A 328 0.07 -5.50 -22.23
C THR A 328 1.46 -5.61 -22.87
N ARG A 329 1.52 -5.41 -24.19
CA ARG A 329 2.78 -5.26 -24.93
C ARG A 329 3.20 -3.79 -25.08
N GLN A 330 2.48 -2.85 -24.46
CA GLN A 330 2.82 -1.43 -24.54
C GLN A 330 4.15 -1.18 -23.81
N PRO A 331 5.18 -0.67 -24.47
CA PRO A 331 6.40 -0.21 -23.82
C PRO A 331 6.10 0.90 -22.81
N PHE A 332 6.99 1.11 -21.85
CA PHE A 332 6.83 2.20 -20.90
C PHE A 332 6.73 3.56 -21.62
N TRP A 333 5.66 4.30 -21.34
CA TRP A 333 5.29 5.54 -22.04
C TRP A 333 5.11 6.73 -21.07
N LYS A 334 5.18 6.49 -19.75
CA LYS A 334 4.85 7.52 -18.73
C LYS A 334 5.88 8.64 -18.63
N ASP A 335 7.03 8.53 -19.31
CA ASP A 335 7.99 9.62 -19.41
C ASP A 335 7.48 10.71 -20.35
N GLU A 336 6.71 10.38 -21.39
CA GLU A 336 6.09 11.36 -22.29
C GLU A 336 5.21 12.36 -21.52
N GLY A 337 4.41 11.87 -20.56
CA GLY A 337 3.61 12.75 -19.70
C GLY A 337 4.43 13.54 -18.69
N LYS A 338 5.60 13.02 -18.23
CA LYS A 338 6.49 13.73 -17.31
C LYS A 338 7.37 14.77 -18.02
N GLU A 339 7.73 14.51 -19.26
CA GLU A 339 8.50 15.43 -20.10
C GLU A 339 7.64 16.61 -20.54
N PHE A 340 6.31 16.46 -20.53
CA PHE A 340 5.41 17.58 -20.77
C PHE A 340 5.61 18.68 -19.74
N LYS A 341 6.12 19.81 -20.19
CA LYS A 341 6.28 21.02 -19.38
C LYS A 341 5.41 22.11 -19.97
N LEU A 342 4.51 22.62 -19.16
CA LEU A 342 3.63 23.73 -19.54
C LEU A 342 4.46 24.89 -20.10
N GLY A 343 4.19 25.26 -21.37
CA GLY A 343 4.91 26.32 -22.10
C GLY A 343 6.25 25.92 -22.72
N LYS A 344 6.63 24.65 -22.63
CA LYS A 344 7.86 24.12 -23.25
C LYS A 344 7.61 22.95 -24.21
N SER A 345 6.56 22.18 -23.99
CA SER A 345 6.18 21.05 -24.84
C SER A 345 4.88 21.34 -25.58
N PRO A 346 4.69 20.82 -26.81
CA PRO A 346 3.40 20.91 -27.52
C PRO A 346 2.29 20.23 -26.69
N ILE A 347 1.13 20.89 -26.55
CA ILE A 347 0.02 20.35 -25.75
C ILE A 347 -0.60 19.12 -26.41
N GLU A 348 -0.47 18.97 -27.71
CA GLU A 348 -0.92 17.80 -28.48
C GLU A 348 -0.24 16.50 -28.02
N GLN A 349 0.98 16.58 -27.51
CA GLN A 349 1.65 15.44 -26.90
C GLN A 349 0.89 14.94 -25.67
N LEU A 350 0.38 15.86 -24.84
CA LEU A 350 -0.44 15.51 -23.66
C LEU A 350 -1.77 14.88 -24.07
N PHE A 351 -2.40 15.37 -25.17
CA PHE A 351 -3.65 14.80 -25.66
C PHE A 351 -3.48 13.39 -26.20
N LYS A 352 -2.42 13.14 -26.99
CA LYS A 352 -2.10 11.78 -27.46
C LYS A 352 -1.78 10.84 -26.32
N TYR A 353 -1.00 11.32 -25.34
CA TYR A 353 -0.68 10.59 -24.12
C TYR A 353 -1.97 10.19 -23.35
N ASN A 354 -2.92 11.12 -23.20
CA ASN A 354 -4.20 10.88 -22.54
C ASN A 354 -5.06 9.83 -23.29
N ALA A 355 -5.13 9.90 -24.64
CA ALA A 355 -5.82 8.88 -25.44
C ALA A 355 -5.18 7.50 -25.31
N LEU A 356 -3.83 7.45 -25.27
CA LEU A 356 -3.09 6.21 -25.05
C LEU A 356 -3.37 5.60 -23.69
N ASP A 357 -3.45 6.42 -22.63
CA ASP A 357 -3.77 5.95 -21.27
C ASP A 357 -5.13 5.24 -21.23
N SER A 358 -6.15 5.77 -21.91
CA SER A 358 -7.45 5.10 -22.00
C SER A 358 -7.39 3.79 -22.78
N CYS A 359 -6.66 3.73 -23.92
CA CYS A 359 -6.48 2.48 -24.66
C CYS A 359 -5.77 1.40 -23.83
N VAL A 360 -4.70 1.77 -23.13
CA VAL A 360 -3.95 0.85 -22.26
C VAL A 360 -4.80 0.42 -21.06
N THR A 361 -5.57 1.35 -20.46
CA THR A 361 -6.50 1.02 -19.37
C THR A 361 -7.53 -0.01 -19.82
N LYS A 362 -8.07 0.14 -21.03
CA LYS A 362 -9.04 -0.81 -21.60
C LYS A 362 -8.43 -2.19 -21.81
N GLU A 363 -7.21 -2.25 -22.39
CA GLU A 363 -6.49 -3.51 -22.61
C GLU A 363 -6.16 -4.21 -21.26
N VAL A 364 -5.66 -3.47 -20.27
CA VAL A 364 -5.37 -4.00 -18.94
C VAL A 364 -6.63 -4.56 -18.28
N ASP A 365 -7.78 -3.86 -18.39
CA ASP A 365 -9.04 -4.33 -17.81
C ASP A 365 -9.50 -5.66 -18.43
N GLU A 366 -9.36 -5.80 -19.74
CA GLU A 366 -9.72 -7.02 -20.49
C GLU A 366 -8.83 -8.21 -20.11
N GLU A 367 -7.50 -8.00 -20.03
CA GLU A 367 -6.58 -9.08 -19.65
C GLU A 367 -6.72 -9.48 -18.17
N GLN A 368 -6.96 -8.51 -17.29
CA GLN A 368 -7.22 -8.79 -15.87
C GLN A 368 -8.54 -9.54 -15.65
N GLU A 369 -9.52 -9.43 -16.55
CA GLU A 369 -10.75 -10.23 -16.49
C GLU A 369 -10.45 -11.71 -16.67
N ASN A 370 -9.53 -12.05 -17.58
CA ASN A 370 -9.08 -13.43 -17.80
C ASN A 370 -8.41 -13.98 -16.52
N ASP A 371 -7.59 -13.18 -15.84
CA ASP A 371 -6.96 -13.60 -14.58
C ASP A 371 -7.99 -13.83 -13.47
N LEU A 372 -9.05 -13.03 -13.38
CA LEU A 372 -10.12 -13.26 -12.40
C LEU A 372 -10.87 -14.57 -12.70
N ILE A 373 -11.10 -14.89 -13.97
CA ILE A 373 -11.72 -16.16 -14.39
C ILE A 373 -10.79 -17.33 -14.01
N GLU A 374 -9.51 -17.23 -14.31
CA GLU A 374 -8.52 -18.23 -13.91
C GLU A 374 -8.46 -18.42 -12.38
N MET A 375 -8.53 -17.35 -11.61
CA MET A 375 -8.61 -17.43 -10.15
C MET A 375 -9.86 -18.17 -9.67
N GLU A 376 -11.03 -17.96 -10.29
CA GLU A 376 -12.26 -18.70 -9.97
C GLU A 376 -12.09 -20.20 -10.22
N GLU A 377 -11.47 -20.56 -11.35
CA GLU A 377 -11.23 -21.94 -11.72
C GLU A 377 -10.20 -22.63 -10.82
N LEU A 378 -9.09 -21.92 -10.52
CA LEU A 378 -7.98 -22.47 -9.75
C LEU A 378 -8.30 -22.59 -8.25
N PHE A 379 -8.85 -21.55 -7.66
CA PHE A 379 -9.05 -21.46 -6.21
C PHE A 379 -10.47 -21.82 -5.76
N LYS A 380 -11.41 -22.01 -6.68
CA LYS A 380 -12.85 -22.28 -6.40
C LYS A 380 -13.48 -21.18 -5.53
N VAL A 381 -13.15 -19.93 -5.80
CA VAL A 381 -13.67 -18.74 -5.13
C VAL A 381 -14.39 -17.83 -6.11
N PRO A 382 -15.34 -16.98 -5.67
CA PRO A 382 -16.07 -16.08 -6.57
C PRO A 382 -15.25 -14.78 -6.82
N ALA A 383 -14.08 -14.87 -7.50
CA ALA A 383 -13.15 -13.77 -7.65
C ALA A 383 -13.74 -12.54 -8.35
N ARG A 384 -14.56 -12.74 -9.39
CA ARG A 384 -15.26 -11.65 -10.08
C ARG A 384 -16.31 -10.99 -9.19
N ASP A 385 -17.11 -11.76 -8.46
CA ASP A 385 -18.08 -11.23 -7.50
C ASP A 385 -17.35 -10.47 -6.37
N TYR A 386 -16.24 -11.02 -5.87
CA TYR A 386 -15.39 -10.35 -4.88
C TYR A 386 -14.87 -9.01 -5.40
N PHE A 387 -14.49 -8.92 -6.68
CA PHE A 387 -14.09 -7.66 -7.29
C PHE A 387 -15.30 -6.74 -7.54
N TYR A 388 -16.30 -7.15 -8.31
CA TYR A 388 -17.37 -6.27 -8.79
C TYR A 388 -18.42 -5.95 -7.72
N LYS A 389 -18.87 -6.96 -6.94
CA LYS A 389 -19.96 -6.79 -5.97
C LYS A 389 -19.47 -6.27 -4.61
N TYR A 390 -18.15 -6.39 -4.33
CA TYR A 390 -17.59 -5.89 -3.08
C TYR A 390 -16.64 -4.72 -3.32
N HIS A 391 -15.49 -4.93 -4.00
CA HIS A 391 -14.47 -3.88 -4.09
C HIS A 391 -14.91 -2.68 -4.91
N MET A 392 -15.58 -2.87 -6.05
CA MET A 392 -16.02 -1.75 -6.88
C MET A 392 -17.17 -0.95 -6.26
N ARG A 393 -18.03 -1.57 -5.46
CA ARG A 393 -19.08 -0.84 -4.73
C ARG A 393 -18.50 0.15 -3.71
N LYS A 394 -17.32 -0.12 -3.16
CA LYS A 394 -16.61 0.78 -2.24
C LYS A 394 -16.18 2.08 -2.90
N HIS A 395 -16.03 2.11 -4.22
CA HIS A 395 -15.61 3.31 -4.95
C HIS A 395 -16.52 4.52 -4.65
N LYS A 396 -17.82 4.38 -4.87
CA LYS A 396 -18.81 5.44 -4.59
C LYS A 396 -18.92 5.74 -3.11
N PHE A 397 -18.87 4.72 -2.26
CA PHE A 397 -18.94 4.87 -0.81
C PHE A 397 -17.80 5.75 -0.26
N TYR A 398 -16.55 5.46 -0.64
CA TYR A 398 -15.42 6.28 -0.20
C TYR A 398 -15.41 7.68 -0.82
N LEU A 399 -15.89 7.81 -2.06
CA LEU A 399 -16.04 9.15 -2.66
C LEU A 399 -17.03 10.02 -1.90
N LYS A 400 -18.13 9.45 -1.38
CA LYS A 400 -19.06 10.15 -0.47
C LYS A 400 -18.35 10.61 0.80
N MET A 401 -17.60 9.73 1.48
CA MET A 401 -16.84 10.10 2.68
C MET A 401 -15.81 11.21 2.42
N GLU A 402 -15.09 11.13 1.29
CA GLU A 402 -14.12 12.16 0.92
C GLU A 402 -14.77 13.52 0.68
N ASN A 403 -15.97 13.53 0.12
CA ASN A 403 -16.72 14.76 -0.10
C ASN A 403 -17.28 15.33 1.20
N ASN A 404 -17.78 14.48 2.10
CA ASN A 404 -18.34 14.86 3.38
C ASN A 404 -17.27 15.40 4.33
N GLY A 405 -16.31 14.57 4.73
CA GLY A 405 -15.29 14.93 5.70
C GLY A 405 -15.85 15.31 7.08
N PHE A 406 -15.01 15.83 7.96
CA PHE A 406 -15.40 16.32 9.28
C PHE A 406 -15.61 17.84 9.26
N ARG A 407 -16.70 18.33 9.81
CA ARG A 407 -16.87 19.74 10.14
C ARG A 407 -15.90 20.15 11.24
N VAL A 408 -15.22 21.30 11.09
CA VAL A 408 -14.16 21.74 12.00
C VAL A 408 -14.64 22.91 12.84
N ASP A 409 -14.49 22.80 14.16
CA ASP A 409 -14.58 23.94 15.06
C ASP A 409 -13.31 24.80 14.94
N HIS A 410 -13.40 25.87 14.19
CA HIS A 410 -12.28 26.79 13.96
C HIS A 410 -11.83 27.53 15.22
N SER A 411 -12.71 27.74 16.20
CA SER A 411 -12.36 28.37 17.46
C SER A 411 -11.53 27.43 18.30
N ARG A 412 -11.96 26.17 18.39
CA ARG A 412 -11.21 25.11 19.07
C ARG A 412 -9.89 24.82 18.39
N GLN A 413 -9.85 24.83 17.05
CA GLN A 413 -8.60 24.66 16.31
C GLN A 413 -7.58 25.75 16.63
N ARG A 414 -8.00 27.02 16.70
CA ARG A 414 -7.11 28.14 17.06
C ARG A 414 -6.63 28.04 18.52
N GLU A 415 -7.51 27.71 19.45
CA GLU A 415 -7.13 27.48 20.85
C GLU A 415 -6.06 26.40 20.97
N LEU A 416 -6.27 25.27 20.31
CA LEU A 416 -5.30 24.17 20.30
C LEU A 416 -3.98 24.57 19.61
N ALA A 417 -4.03 25.34 18.54
CA ALA A 417 -2.81 25.82 17.88
C ALA A 417 -1.95 26.67 18.82
N GLN A 418 -2.58 27.54 19.63
CA GLN A 418 -1.89 28.33 20.65
C GLN A 418 -1.37 27.45 21.80
N LYS A 419 -2.21 26.55 22.34
CA LYS A 419 -1.83 25.60 23.39
C LYS A 419 -0.61 24.78 22.99
N TYR A 420 -0.62 24.20 21.79
CA TYR A 420 0.47 23.34 21.32
C TYR A 420 1.71 24.13 20.87
N GLN A 421 1.57 25.40 20.51
CA GLN A 421 2.72 26.29 20.36
C GLN A 421 3.42 26.49 21.71
N PHE A 422 2.67 26.86 22.75
CA PHE A 422 3.21 27.07 24.08
C PHE A 422 3.89 25.79 24.64
N LEU A 423 3.26 24.63 24.48
CA LEU A 423 3.85 23.34 24.90
C LEU A 423 5.13 23.03 24.11
N GLN A 424 5.16 23.34 22.80
CA GLN A 424 6.35 23.12 21.96
C GLN A 424 7.50 24.02 22.40
N ASP A 425 7.24 25.30 22.65
CA ASP A 425 8.25 26.27 23.09
C ASP A 425 8.83 25.88 24.46
N GLY A 426 7.97 25.42 25.39
CA GLY A 426 8.38 24.92 26.69
C GLY A 426 9.24 23.66 26.62
N SER A 427 8.84 22.67 25.82
CA SER A 427 9.65 21.45 25.63
C SER A 427 10.96 21.72 24.90
N HIS A 428 10.96 22.65 23.96
CA HIS A 428 12.17 23.09 23.26
C HIS A 428 13.17 23.76 24.22
N SER A 429 12.72 24.76 25.00
CA SER A 429 13.56 25.43 25.99
C SER A 429 14.15 24.46 27.01
N ARG A 430 13.34 23.47 27.45
CA ARG A 430 13.84 22.42 28.33
C ARG A 430 14.91 21.54 27.67
N LEU A 431 14.71 21.16 26.40
CA LEU A 431 15.69 20.37 25.65
C LEU A 431 17.00 21.15 25.50
N VAL A 432 16.94 22.42 25.08
CA VAL A 432 18.11 23.29 24.93
C VAL A 432 18.86 23.45 26.25
N GLY A 433 18.12 23.62 27.37
CA GLY A 433 18.73 23.68 28.72
C GLY A 433 19.46 22.38 29.10
N LEU A 434 18.96 21.24 28.69
CA LEU A 434 19.59 19.93 28.98
C LEU A 434 20.82 19.63 28.10
N ILE A 435 20.82 20.07 26.85
CA ILE A 435 21.92 19.79 25.90
C ILE A 435 22.93 20.92 25.78
N GLY A 436 22.57 22.11 26.23
CA GLY A 436 23.46 23.29 26.26
C GLY A 436 23.60 24.06 24.93
N HIS A 437 22.84 23.75 23.92
CA HIS A 437 22.84 24.42 22.61
C HIS A 437 21.51 24.31 21.87
N GLU A 438 21.28 25.19 20.89
CA GLU A 438 20.09 25.18 20.03
C GLU A 438 20.05 23.96 19.09
N ILE A 439 18.87 23.41 18.88
CA ILE A 439 18.65 22.25 18.03
C ILE A 439 17.31 22.34 17.28
N ASN A 440 17.33 22.05 15.98
CA ASN A 440 16.09 21.80 15.24
C ASN A 440 15.78 20.29 15.23
N VAL A 441 14.81 19.87 16.03
CA VAL A 441 14.40 18.44 16.15
C VAL A 441 13.80 17.84 14.88
N ALA A 442 13.48 18.65 13.86
CA ALA A 442 13.09 18.17 12.53
C ALA A 442 14.30 17.98 11.60
N SER A 443 15.44 18.51 11.95
CA SER A 443 16.67 18.39 11.15
C SER A 443 17.31 17.03 11.40
N TYR A 444 17.29 16.17 10.38
CA TYR A 444 17.98 14.86 10.45
C TYR A 444 19.45 15.00 10.87
N PRO A 445 20.27 15.89 10.24
CA PRO A 445 21.68 16.03 10.61
C PRO A 445 21.89 16.43 12.08
N GLN A 446 21.09 17.38 12.60
CA GLN A 446 21.25 17.88 13.98
C GLN A 446 20.86 16.82 15.01
N VAL A 447 19.71 16.13 14.82
CA VAL A 447 19.29 15.03 15.70
C VAL A 447 20.27 13.85 15.61
N PHE A 448 20.80 13.56 14.43
CA PHE A 448 21.82 12.53 14.24
C PHE A 448 23.10 12.88 15.01
N GLN A 449 23.56 14.13 14.93
CA GLN A 449 24.74 14.63 15.67
C GLN A 449 24.51 14.47 17.17
N LEU A 450 23.38 14.92 17.70
CA LEU A 450 23.05 14.79 19.13
C LEU A 450 23.11 13.33 19.59
N LEU A 451 22.40 12.44 18.90
CA LEU A 451 22.28 11.03 19.35
C LEU A 451 23.59 10.25 19.23
N TYR A 452 24.27 10.39 18.10
CA TYR A 452 25.37 9.48 17.74
C TYR A 452 26.77 10.07 17.89
N LYS A 453 26.93 11.39 17.89
CA LYS A 453 28.22 12.06 18.09
C LYS A 453 28.38 12.59 19.52
N GLU A 454 27.39 13.30 20.05
CA GLU A 454 27.44 13.91 21.36
C GLU A 454 27.11 12.90 22.47
N MET A 455 25.95 12.25 22.38
CA MET A 455 25.50 11.25 23.34
C MET A 455 26.19 9.87 23.17
N LYS A 456 26.85 9.64 22.03
CA LYS A 456 27.64 8.42 21.70
C LYS A 456 26.82 7.11 21.82
N PHE A 457 25.59 7.11 21.32
CA PHE A 457 24.83 5.87 21.20
C PHE A 457 25.34 5.03 20.04
N LYS A 458 25.08 3.71 20.07
CA LYS A 458 25.37 2.81 18.94
C LYS A 458 24.45 3.17 17.76
N LEU A 459 25.04 3.36 16.58
CA LEU A 459 24.29 3.75 15.37
C LEU A 459 23.27 2.67 14.97
N ARG A 460 22.03 3.10 14.74
CA ARG A 460 21.00 2.28 14.12
C ARG A 460 21.01 2.49 12.61
N LYS A 461 20.99 1.39 11.86
CA LYS A 461 21.14 1.43 10.39
C LYS A 461 19.93 2.03 9.67
N LYS A 462 18.70 1.83 10.18
CA LYS A 462 17.47 2.29 9.54
C LYS A 462 16.84 3.46 10.30
N ASN A 463 16.58 4.57 9.60
CA ASN A 463 15.92 5.77 10.15
C ASN A 463 16.45 6.18 11.54
N PRO A 464 17.76 6.44 11.70
CA PRO A 464 18.41 6.54 13.01
C PRO A 464 17.87 7.67 13.90
N THR A 465 17.19 8.67 13.34
CA THR A 465 16.59 9.79 14.06
C THR A 465 15.06 9.69 14.19
N SER A 466 14.48 8.55 13.79
CA SER A 466 13.05 8.33 13.93
C SER A 466 12.63 8.19 15.40
N GLU A 467 11.35 8.40 15.66
CA GLU A 467 10.75 8.19 16.99
C GLU A 467 11.01 6.77 17.50
N ASP A 468 10.80 5.75 16.66
CA ASP A 468 11.06 4.35 17.00
C ASP A 468 12.53 4.10 17.40
N SER A 469 13.46 4.73 16.68
CA SER A 469 14.89 4.62 17.00
C SER A 469 15.23 5.24 18.34
N ILE A 470 14.63 6.41 18.66
CA ILE A 470 14.83 7.08 19.94
C ILE A 470 14.19 6.27 21.08
N VAL A 471 12.99 5.73 20.88
CA VAL A 471 12.31 4.83 21.85
C VAL A 471 13.16 3.58 22.13
N ALA A 472 13.71 2.98 21.09
CA ALA A 472 14.60 1.82 21.24
C ALA A 472 15.90 2.15 21.99
N ILE A 473 16.49 3.32 21.73
CA ILE A 473 17.67 3.79 22.46
C ILE A 473 17.31 4.03 23.93
N LEU A 474 16.18 4.66 24.20
CA LEU A 474 15.68 4.93 25.55
C LEU A 474 15.46 3.64 26.35
N GLY A 475 14.85 2.62 25.71
CA GLY A 475 14.56 1.33 26.37
C GLY A 475 15.80 0.46 26.63
N ASN A 476 16.75 0.41 25.67
CA ASN A 476 17.86 -0.56 25.70
C ASN A 476 19.24 0.03 26.02
N HIS A 477 19.49 1.30 25.73
CA HIS A 477 20.84 1.86 25.72
C HIS A 477 21.03 3.09 26.61
N ALA A 478 19.98 3.75 27.06
CA ALA A 478 20.09 4.90 27.94
C ALA A 478 20.31 4.45 29.41
N LYS A 479 21.56 4.43 29.83
CA LYS A 479 21.95 3.94 31.19
C LYS A 479 21.91 5.03 32.28
N THR A 480 22.13 6.30 31.94
CA THR A 480 22.16 7.40 32.90
C THR A 480 20.84 8.15 32.94
N LYS A 481 20.53 8.78 34.08
CA LYS A 481 19.31 9.59 34.29
C LYS A 481 19.24 10.73 33.27
N ASP A 482 20.37 11.45 33.08
CA ASP A 482 20.43 12.60 32.16
C ASP A 482 20.15 12.20 30.71
N LYS A 483 20.76 11.09 30.22
CA LYS A 483 20.47 10.58 28.86
C LYS A 483 19.02 10.16 28.68
N LYS A 484 18.41 9.57 29.70
CA LYS A 484 16.98 9.23 29.68
C LYS A 484 16.12 10.48 29.59
N GLU A 485 16.45 11.49 30.38
CA GLU A 485 15.72 12.75 30.40
C GLU A 485 15.80 13.48 29.05
N ILE A 486 17.01 13.63 28.48
CA ILE A 486 17.22 14.24 27.16
C ILE A 486 16.39 13.52 26.09
N LEU A 487 16.44 12.17 26.04
CA LEU A 487 15.68 11.40 25.04
C LEU A 487 14.16 11.53 25.26
N THR A 488 13.71 11.59 26.50
CA THR A 488 12.29 11.77 26.82
C THR A 488 11.79 13.12 26.34
N VAL A 489 12.52 14.20 26.64
CA VAL A 489 12.16 15.56 26.20
C VAL A 489 12.28 15.71 24.68
N LEU A 490 13.28 15.10 24.05
CA LEU A 490 13.41 15.07 22.59
C LEU A 490 12.20 14.37 21.92
N LEU A 491 11.74 13.25 22.48
CA LEU A 491 10.54 12.54 22.01
C LEU A 491 9.29 13.40 22.21
N GLU A 492 9.14 14.03 23.37
CA GLU A 492 8.02 14.91 23.69
C GLU A 492 7.94 16.05 22.66
N GLU A 493 9.04 16.77 22.41
CA GLU A 493 9.06 17.86 21.45
C GLU A 493 8.77 17.40 20.03
N LYS A 494 9.35 16.28 19.58
CA LYS A 494 9.06 15.71 18.25
C LYS A 494 7.59 15.37 18.10
N ARG A 495 6.97 14.82 19.13
CA ARG A 495 5.53 14.46 19.13
C ARG A 495 4.64 15.70 19.09
N ILE A 496 4.88 16.68 19.98
CA ILE A 496 4.12 17.94 20.02
C ILE A 496 4.21 18.62 18.66
N ARG A 497 5.41 18.71 18.08
CA ARG A 497 5.63 19.29 16.76
C ARG A 497 4.85 18.54 15.66
N THR A 498 4.89 17.20 15.67
CA THR A 498 4.16 16.38 14.70
C THR A 498 2.65 16.57 14.83
N GLN A 499 2.13 16.58 16.06
CA GLN A 499 0.71 16.81 16.32
C GLN A 499 0.27 18.18 15.81
N ARG A 500 1.05 19.21 16.14
CA ARG A 500 0.77 20.57 15.72
C ARG A 500 0.80 20.73 14.20
N SER A 501 1.89 20.28 13.57
CA SER A 501 2.09 20.48 12.12
C SER A 501 1.16 19.61 11.26
N ARG A 502 0.86 18.38 11.70
CA ARG A 502 0.13 17.41 10.89
C ARG A 502 -1.38 17.43 11.17
N TYR A 503 -1.79 17.63 12.43
CA TYR A 503 -3.18 17.42 12.83
C TYR A 503 -3.90 18.70 13.31
N ILE A 504 -3.19 19.75 13.73
CA ILE A 504 -3.81 20.97 14.24
C ILE A 504 -3.74 22.08 13.19
N ASN A 505 -2.57 22.32 12.59
CA ASN A 505 -2.33 23.42 11.66
C ASN A 505 -2.74 23.12 10.20
N PHE A 506 -3.57 22.09 9.96
CA PHE A 506 -4.11 21.89 8.63
C PHE A 506 -5.09 23.02 8.25
N LYS A 507 -5.22 23.26 6.94
CA LYS A 507 -6.21 24.21 6.43
C LYS A 507 -7.46 23.45 6.00
N PRO A 508 -8.62 23.70 6.64
CA PRO A 508 -9.89 23.12 6.18
C PRO A 508 -10.21 23.51 4.73
N ASP A 509 -11.05 22.73 4.05
CA ASP A 509 -11.58 23.06 2.73
C ASP A 509 -12.52 24.30 2.84
N TYR A 510 -12.91 24.86 1.70
CA TYR A 510 -13.75 26.09 1.63
C TYR A 510 -15.12 25.95 2.32
N ASP A 511 -15.61 24.71 2.49
CA ASP A 511 -16.83 24.37 3.21
C ASP A 511 -16.61 24.23 4.74
N GLY A 512 -15.43 24.59 5.25
CA GLY A 512 -15.08 24.50 6.66
C GLY A 512 -14.78 23.07 7.14
N ARG A 513 -14.59 22.11 6.21
CA ARG A 513 -14.41 20.70 6.56
C ARG A 513 -12.98 20.22 6.37
N CYS A 514 -12.59 19.30 7.23
CA CYS A 514 -11.38 18.52 7.06
C CYS A 514 -11.68 17.29 6.21
N LYS A 515 -10.92 17.10 5.14
CA LYS A 515 -11.10 15.99 4.19
C LYS A 515 -9.82 15.18 4.09
N CYS A 516 -9.94 13.93 3.67
CA CYS A 516 -8.80 13.06 3.36
C CYS A 516 -9.07 12.30 2.06
N SER A 517 -8.09 11.57 1.56
CA SER A 517 -8.30 10.60 0.50
C SER A 517 -8.26 9.19 1.06
N PHE A 518 -9.27 8.38 0.71
CA PHE A 518 -9.34 6.96 1.06
C PHE A 518 -8.75 6.12 -0.08
N ASN A 519 -7.76 5.29 0.24
CA ASN A 519 -7.28 4.25 -0.66
C ASN A 519 -8.13 3.00 -0.42
N ILE A 520 -8.87 2.57 -1.42
CA ILE A 520 -9.88 1.50 -1.32
C ILE A 520 -9.26 0.17 -0.90
N ILE A 521 -8.12 -0.19 -1.50
CA ILE A 521 -7.28 -1.34 -1.13
C ILE A 521 -5.85 -0.83 -0.95
N ALA A 522 -5.43 -0.60 0.27
CA ALA A 522 -4.13 -0.03 0.57
C ALA A 522 -3.09 -1.07 0.99
N THR A 523 -3.54 -2.07 1.73
CA THR A 523 -2.70 -3.10 2.33
C THR A 523 -2.88 -4.45 1.63
N GLU A 524 -1.98 -5.37 1.87
CA GLU A 524 -2.06 -6.75 1.39
C GLU A 524 -3.19 -7.54 2.04
N THR A 525 -3.68 -7.06 3.18
CA THR A 525 -4.89 -7.57 3.85
C THR A 525 -6.17 -6.90 3.34
N CYS A 526 -6.14 -6.21 2.19
CA CYS A 526 -7.27 -5.53 1.55
C CYS A 526 -7.98 -4.48 2.40
N ARG A 527 -7.33 -3.99 3.47
CA ARG A 527 -7.83 -2.88 4.27
C ARG A 527 -7.67 -1.57 3.53
N SER A 528 -8.58 -0.64 3.78
CA SER A 528 -8.43 0.74 3.33
C SER A 528 -7.31 1.47 4.08
N SER A 529 -6.87 2.57 3.55
CA SER A 529 -6.04 3.55 4.27
C SER A 529 -6.42 4.96 3.90
N THR A 530 -6.06 5.91 4.76
CA THR A 530 -6.27 7.31 4.47
C THR A 530 -4.96 8.04 4.24
N SER A 531 -4.96 9.02 3.36
CA SER A 531 -3.83 9.91 3.10
C SER A 531 -4.28 11.37 3.13
N SER A 532 -3.35 12.26 3.51
CA SER A 532 -3.57 13.70 3.34
C SER A 532 -3.71 14.03 1.86
N LEU A 533 -4.51 15.01 1.54
CA LEU A 533 -4.61 15.54 0.19
C LEU A 533 -3.30 16.26 -0.16
N LYS A 534 -2.36 15.56 -0.80
CA LYS A 534 -1.02 16.09 -1.15
C LYS A 534 -1.03 17.15 -2.25
N LYS A 535 -2.07 17.14 -3.08
CA LYS A 535 -2.30 18.17 -4.10
C LYS A 535 -3.64 18.82 -3.78
N PRO A 536 -3.71 20.13 -3.72
CA PRO A 536 -4.99 20.79 -3.51
C PRO A 536 -5.92 20.35 -4.63
N LEU A 537 -7.10 19.88 -4.24
CA LEU A 537 -8.17 19.56 -5.18
C LEU A 537 -8.70 20.86 -5.85
N ARG A 538 -8.21 22.01 -5.40
CA ARG A 538 -8.51 23.36 -5.89
C ARG A 538 -7.27 24.25 -5.82
N PRO A 539 -7.22 25.35 -6.59
CA PRO A 539 -6.23 26.38 -6.37
C PRO A 539 -6.32 26.90 -4.93
N GLY A 540 -5.25 26.80 -4.18
CA GLY A 540 -5.18 27.14 -2.76
C GLY A 540 -4.61 25.99 -1.93
N ASN A 541 -3.90 26.31 -0.84
CA ASN A 541 -3.26 25.32 0.03
C ASN A 541 -4.26 24.70 1.03
N PHE A 542 -5.31 24.02 0.55
CA PHE A 542 -6.18 23.24 1.41
C PHE A 542 -5.56 21.87 1.64
N GLY A 543 -5.32 21.51 2.89
CA GLY A 543 -4.78 20.23 3.29
C GLY A 543 -5.74 19.48 4.18
N GLY A 544 -5.92 18.20 3.96
CA GLY A 544 -6.62 17.33 4.90
C GLY A 544 -5.63 16.52 5.71
N ILE A 545 -6.14 15.78 6.68
CA ILE A 545 -5.37 14.88 7.52
C ILE A 545 -5.82 13.44 7.29
N PRO A 546 -4.92 12.45 7.41
CA PRO A 546 -5.30 11.05 7.28
C PRO A 546 -6.08 10.59 8.52
N PHE A 547 -7.38 10.34 8.37
CA PHE A 547 -8.28 10.04 9.49
C PHE A 547 -7.88 8.78 10.28
N HIS A 548 -7.43 7.72 9.61
CA HIS A 548 -6.96 6.48 10.28
C HIS A 548 -5.78 6.67 11.22
N THR A 549 -5.07 7.79 11.10
CA THR A 549 -3.92 8.08 11.97
C THR A 549 -4.28 8.94 13.18
N ILE A 550 -5.55 9.35 13.32
CA ILE A 550 -6.05 10.03 14.51
C ILE A 550 -6.21 9.00 15.63
N SER A 551 -5.40 9.13 16.68
CA SER A 551 -5.43 8.19 17.79
C SER A 551 -6.79 8.17 18.51
N LYS A 552 -7.17 7.01 19.08
CA LYS A 552 -8.37 6.86 19.93
C LYS A 552 -8.09 7.26 21.39
N HIS A 553 -6.86 7.14 21.87
CA HIS A 553 -6.50 7.25 23.30
C HIS A 553 -5.40 8.28 23.55
N GLY A 554 -5.35 8.78 24.78
CA GLY A 554 -4.41 9.78 25.23
C GLY A 554 -4.94 11.22 25.11
N ARG A 555 -4.38 12.13 25.92
CA ARG A 555 -4.80 13.54 25.99
C ARG A 555 -4.72 14.24 24.63
N LEU A 556 -3.62 14.01 23.90
CA LEU A 556 -3.42 14.57 22.55
C LEU A 556 -4.49 14.12 21.57
N ALA A 557 -4.94 12.88 21.66
CA ALA A 557 -6.00 12.34 20.82
C ALA A 557 -7.35 13.01 21.12
N LYS A 558 -7.69 13.19 22.38
CA LYS A 558 -8.91 13.90 22.79
C LYS A 558 -8.92 15.35 22.29
N ASP A 559 -7.80 16.07 22.42
CA ASP A 559 -7.67 17.43 21.90
C ASP A 559 -7.93 17.48 20.38
N ILE A 560 -7.29 16.59 19.60
CA ILE A 560 -7.49 16.58 18.14
C ILE A 560 -8.94 16.24 17.79
N ARG A 561 -9.52 15.21 18.41
CA ARG A 561 -10.90 14.80 18.15
C ARG A 561 -11.92 15.86 18.55
N SER A 562 -11.63 16.69 19.58
CA SER A 562 -12.51 17.77 20.01
C SER A 562 -12.68 18.90 18.98
N MET A 563 -11.80 18.98 17.95
CA MET A 563 -11.96 19.93 16.84
C MET A 563 -13.03 19.50 15.84
N PHE A 564 -13.41 18.23 15.82
CA PHE A 564 -14.35 17.66 14.87
C PHE A 564 -15.74 17.60 15.49
N ILE A 565 -16.66 18.41 14.97
CA ILE A 565 -17.99 18.59 15.51
C ILE A 565 -19.04 18.04 14.55
N CYS A 566 -20.23 17.71 15.12
CA CYS A 566 -21.40 17.35 14.32
C CYS A 566 -21.88 18.55 13.49
N ASP A 567 -22.57 18.27 12.40
CA ASP A 567 -23.38 19.27 11.74
C ASP A 567 -24.57 19.68 12.64
N GLU A 568 -25.09 20.86 12.42
CA GLU A 568 -26.21 21.37 13.19
C GLU A 568 -27.45 20.49 13.00
N GLY A 569 -28.05 20.04 14.09
CA GLY A 569 -29.17 19.11 14.08
C GLY A 569 -28.79 17.64 13.90
N PHE A 570 -27.50 17.30 13.90
CA PHE A 570 -26.99 15.93 13.75
C PHE A 570 -26.27 15.43 15.01
N VAL A 571 -26.16 14.12 15.11
CA VAL A 571 -25.30 13.41 16.08
C VAL A 571 -24.32 12.50 15.37
N PHE A 572 -23.13 12.30 15.94
CA PHE A 572 -22.24 11.21 15.54
C PHE A 572 -22.77 9.88 16.06
N ILE A 573 -22.74 8.85 15.22
CA ILE A 573 -22.97 7.45 15.59
C ILE A 573 -21.74 6.68 15.14
N GLN A 574 -21.09 6.03 16.10
CA GLN A 574 -19.98 5.12 15.83
C GLN A 574 -20.39 3.69 16.20
N ALA A 575 -20.15 2.76 15.29
CA ALA A 575 -20.26 1.33 15.49
C ALA A 575 -18.86 0.71 15.51
N ASP A 576 -18.48 0.03 16.58
CA ASP A 576 -17.13 -0.52 16.82
C ASP A 576 -17.21 -2.02 17.11
N SER A 577 -16.49 -2.85 16.34
CA SER A 577 -16.46 -4.31 16.49
C SER A 577 -15.67 -4.73 17.73
N SER A 578 -16.29 -5.50 18.61
CA SER A 578 -15.68 -5.93 19.87
C SER A 578 -14.67 -7.06 19.68
N GLN A 579 -13.37 -6.74 19.80
CA GLN A 579 -12.26 -7.70 19.80
C GLN A 579 -12.24 -8.64 18.58
N CYS A 580 -12.62 -8.12 17.41
CA CYS A 580 -12.87 -8.87 16.16
C CYS A 580 -11.75 -9.87 15.83
N GLN A 581 -10.51 -9.41 15.69
CA GLN A 581 -9.38 -10.29 15.32
C GLN A 581 -9.13 -11.39 16.33
N ALA A 582 -9.27 -11.11 17.64
CA ALA A 582 -9.04 -12.11 18.68
C ALA A 582 -10.10 -13.22 18.63
N ARG A 583 -11.37 -12.89 18.36
CA ARG A 583 -12.45 -13.86 18.16
C ARG A 583 -12.23 -14.70 16.90
N ILE A 584 -11.82 -14.07 15.80
CA ILE A 584 -11.47 -14.79 14.55
C ILE A 584 -10.31 -15.76 14.80
N VAL A 585 -9.25 -15.34 15.48
CA VAL A 585 -8.12 -16.22 15.83
C VAL A 585 -8.60 -17.39 16.71
N ALA A 586 -9.52 -17.17 17.66
CA ALA A 586 -10.07 -18.24 18.49
C ALA A 586 -10.85 -19.29 17.64
N VAL A 587 -11.65 -18.86 16.65
CA VAL A 587 -12.29 -19.79 15.69
C VAL A 587 -11.24 -20.58 14.92
N LEU A 588 -10.24 -19.91 14.36
CA LEU A 588 -9.20 -20.56 13.54
C LEU A 588 -8.33 -21.52 14.35
N ALA A 589 -8.16 -21.24 15.67
CA ALA A 589 -7.45 -22.10 16.62
C ALA A 589 -8.36 -23.21 17.24
N GLU A 590 -9.63 -23.28 16.88
CA GLU A 590 -10.65 -24.18 17.47
C GLU A 590 -10.74 -24.01 19.01
N ASP A 591 -10.53 -22.77 19.49
CA ASP A 591 -10.56 -22.44 20.90
C ASP A 591 -11.94 -21.89 21.31
N TYR A 592 -12.94 -22.78 21.27
CA TYR A 592 -14.34 -22.43 21.52
C TYR A 592 -14.60 -22.03 22.99
N GLU A 593 -13.84 -22.58 23.93
CA GLU A 593 -13.89 -22.14 25.32
C GLU A 593 -13.46 -20.66 25.49
N LEU A 594 -12.42 -20.27 24.75
CA LEU A 594 -12.01 -18.87 24.70
C LEU A 594 -13.07 -17.98 24.03
N LEU A 595 -13.78 -18.49 23.00
CA LEU A 595 -14.89 -17.75 22.37
C LEU A 595 -16.02 -17.47 23.36
N GLU A 596 -16.43 -18.45 24.16
CA GLU A 596 -17.44 -18.28 25.20
C GLU A 596 -16.96 -17.33 26.29
N ALA A 597 -15.67 -17.37 26.63
CA ALA A 597 -15.08 -16.50 27.64
C ALA A 597 -15.10 -15.01 27.22
N PHE A 598 -15.01 -14.69 25.91
CA PHE A 598 -15.13 -13.29 25.42
C PHE A 598 -16.47 -12.63 25.80
N ASP A 599 -17.53 -13.40 25.98
CA ASP A 599 -18.87 -12.86 26.29
C ASP A 599 -19.13 -12.79 27.78
N THR A 600 -18.30 -13.44 28.59
CA THR A 600 -18.49 -13.56 30.04
C THR A 600 -17.49 -12.79 30.88
N VAL A 601 -16.25 -12.62 30.38
CA VAL A 601 -15.14 -11.95 31.11
C VAL A 601 -14.34 -11.00 30.20
N ASP A 602 -13.66 -10.03 30.82
CA ASP A 602 -12.70 -9.19 30.07
C ASP A 602 -11.38 -9.95 29.88
N ILE A 603 -11.23 -10.56 28.72
CA ILE A 603 -10.06 -11.37 28.35
C ILE A 603 -8.74 -10.59 28.44
N HIS A 604 -8.76 -9.27 28.28
CA HIS A 604 -7.56 -8.44 28.44
C HIS A 604 -7.13 -8.34 29.90
N LYS A 605 -8.08 -8.18 30.84
CA LYS A 605 -7.83 -8.24 32.26
C LYS A 605 -7.30 -9.62 32.69
N ARG A 606 -7.92 -10.68 32.14
CA ARG A 606 -7.47 -12.06 32.41
C ARG A 606 -6.07 -12.33 31.86
N THR A 607 -5.74 -11.83 30.70
CA THR A 607 -4.37 -11.90 30.15
C THR A 607 -3.39 -11.10 31.03
N ALA A 608 -3.79 -9.94 31.54
CA ALA A 608 -2.97 -9.18 32.50
C ALA A 608 -2.70 -9.98 33.77
N GLY A 609 -3.71 -10.63 34.34
CA GLY A 609 -3.58 -11.50 35.52
C GLY A 609 -2.53 -12.61 35.32
N LEU A 610 -2.58 -13.28 34.15
CA LEU A 610 -1.58 -14.29 33.79
C LEU A 610 -0.14 -13.73 33.78
N ILE A 611 0.06 -12.53 33.22
CA ILE A 611 1.38 -11.87 33.16
C ILE A 611 1.86 -11.49 34.58
N LEU A 612 0.95 -11.02 35.44
CA LEU A 612 1.25 -10.61 36.79
C LEU A 612 1.53 -11.78 37.77
N GLY A 613 1.39 -13.02 37.31
CA GLY A 613 1.82 -14.18 38.07
C GLY A 613 0.70 -15.12 38.55
N PHE A 614 -0.54 -14.88 38.14
CA PHE A 614 -1.64 -15.83 38.39
C PHE A 614 -1.49 -17.06 37.46
N THR A 615 -2.12 -18.16 37.80
CA THR A 615 -2.02 -19.42 37.04
C THR A 615 -2.72 -19.36 35.66
N SER A 616 -2.30 -20.20 34.72
CA SER A 616 -2.86 -20.22 33.34
C SER A 616 -4.36 -20.57 33.31
N SER A 617 -4.87 -21.36 34.28
CA SER A 617 -6.28 -21.69 34.43
C SER A 617 -7.20 -20.49 34.65
N LEU A 618 -6.64 -19.34 35.00
CA LEU A 618 -7.40 -18.12 35.24
C LEU A 618 -8.02 -17.47 34.00
N ILE A 619 -7.46 -17.69 32.81
CA ILE A 619 -7.96 -17.04 31.58
C ILE A 619 -9.41 -17.43 31.35
N LEU A 620 -9.73 -18.70 31.55
CA LEU A 620 -11.06 -19.29 31.30
C LEU A 620 -11.87 -19.54 32.59
N ALA A 621 -11.32 -19.20 33.75
CA ALA A 621 -12.00 -19.47 35.02
C ALA A 621 -13.33 -18.70 35.10
N PRO A 622 -14.44 -19.38 35.46
CA PRO A 622 -15.73 -18.72 35.70
C PRO A 622 -15.71 -17.84 36.93
N GLY A 623 -16.57 -16.82 36.95
CA GLY A 623 -16.74 -15.91 38.05
C GLY A 623 -15.74 -14.77 38.16
N HIS A 624 -15.95 -13.92 39.18
CA HIS A 624 -15.14 -12.71 39.41
C HIS A 624 -13.84 -13.06 40.12
N ILE A 625 -12.70 -12.60 39.60
CA ILE A 625 -11.37 -12.77 40.18
C ILE A 625 -10.91 -11.44 40.77
N LYS A 626 -10.86 -11.37 42.09
CA LYS A 626 -10.42 -10.18 42.83
C LYS A 626 -9.00 -9.74 42.40
N GLY A 627 -8.82 -8.44 42.15
CA GLY A 627 -7.55 -7.85 41.72
C GLY A 627 -7.25 -8.00 40.23
N VAL A 628 -7.99 -8.84 39.52
CA VAL A 628 -7.88 -8.99 38.06
C VAL A 628 -9.07 -8.32 37.38
N ASP A 629 -10.29 -8.75 37.71
CA ASP A 629 -11.48 -8.18 37.07
C ASP A 629 -11.85 -6.81 37.66
N ASP A 630 -11.25 -6.44 38.82
CA ASP A 630 -11.37 -5.11 39.41
C ASP A 630 -10.60 -4.01 38.65
N MET A 631 -9.69 -4.35 37.71
CA MET A 631 -8.96 -3.36 36.92
C MET A 631 -9.93 -2.48 36.14
N ASP A 632 -9.68 -1.18 36.11
CA ASP A 632 -10.44 -0.25 35.28
C ASP A 632 -10.10 -0.41 33.79
N LYS A 633 -10.93 0.17 32.91
CA LYS A 633 -10.74 0.13 31.46
C LYS A 633 -9.39 0.74 31.03
N ASP A 634 -8.94 1.77 31.75
CA ASP A 634 -7.69 2.51 31.49
C ASP A 634 -6.53 2.03 32.39
N ASP A 635 -6.70 0.92 33.14
CA ASP A 635 -5.67 0.36 33.99
C ASP A 635 -4.42 -0.07 33.21
N PRO A 636 -3.20 0.29 33.66
CA PRO A 636 -1.96 -0.12 33.02
C PRO A 636 -1.80 -1.64 32.87
N GLY A 637 -2.31 -2.43 33.83
CA GLY A 637 -2.31 -3.88 33.73
C GLY A 637 -3.19 -4.38 32.57
N ARG A 638 -4.41 -3.84 32.46
CA ARG A 638 -5.31 -4.19 31.35
C ARG A 638 -4.70 -3.82 29.98
N PHE A 639 -4.04 -2.65 29.87
CA PHE A 639 -3.29 -2.26 28.69
C PHE A 639 -2.20 -3.30 28.37
N CYS A 640 -1.45 -3.73 29.39
CA CYS A 640 -0.42 -4.77 29.26
C CYS A 640 -1.01 -6.08 28.71
N GLY A 641 -2.12 -6.54 29.26
CA GLY A 641 -2.81 -7.74 28.82
C GLY A 641 -3.30 -7.64 27.35
N LYS A 642 -3.92 -6.50 26.99
CA LYS A 642 -4.36 -6.23 25.61
C LYS A 642 -3.20 -6.29 24.61
N LYS A 643 -2.08 -5.63 24.91
CA LYS A 643 -0.90 -5.60 24.04
C LYS A 643 -0.23 -6.96 23.92
N THR A 644 -0.12 -7.70 25.01
CA THR A 644 0.46 -9.05 25.01
C THR A 644 -0.37 -10.02 24.19
N ARG A 645 -1.68 -10.01 24.32
CA ARG A 645 -2.58 -10.86 23.52
C ARG A 645 -2.45 -10.55 22.03
N HIS A 646 -2.50 -9.27 21.67
CA HIS A 646 -2.36 -8.89 20.26
C HIS A 646 -1.00 -9.33 19.67
N ALA A 647 0.09 -9.07 20.37
CA ALA A 647 1.42 -9.49 19.94
C ALA A 647 1.58 -11.01 19.91
N GLY A 648 1.04 -11.71 20.91
CA GLY A 648 1.12 -13.16 21.06
C GLY A 648 0.32 -13.91 20.00
N ASN A 649 -0.88 -13.47 19.65
CA ASN A 649 -1.72 -14.11 18.62
C ASN A 649 -0.99 -14.21 17.27
N PHE A 650 -0.15 -13.22 16.94
CA PHE A 650 0.56 -13.13 15.65
C PHE A 650 2.05 -13.44 15.76
N GLN A 651 2.48 -14.08 16.84
CA GLN A 651 3.87 -14.51 17.06
C GLN A 651 4.89 -13.37 16.91
N MET A 652 4.55 -12.18 17.42
CA MET A 652 5.46 -11.04 17.37
C MET A 652 6.74 -11.32 18.17
N GLY A 653 7.90 -10.98 17.61
CA GLY A 653 9.18 -11.14 18.30
C GLY A 653 9.30 -10.17 19.50
N ALA A 654 9.99 -10.59 20.56
CA ALA A 654 10.10 -9.85 21.82
C ALA A 654 10.64 -8.40 21.65
N GLN A 655 11.61 -8.18 20.78
CA GLN A 655 12.18 -6.86 20.53
C GLN A 655 11.16 -5.92 19.84
N ARG A 656 10.43 -6.41 18.86
CA ARG A 656 9.39 -5.65 18.19
C ARG A 656 8.22 -5.37 19.15
N PHE A 657 7.81 -6.36 19.92
CA PHE A 657 6.78 -6.19 20.95
C PHE A 657 7.17 -5.13 21.99
N MET A 658 8.39 -5.15 22.50
CA MET A 658 8.93 -4.12 23.40
C MET A 658 8.81 -2.73 22.78
N LEU A 659 9.22 -2.57 21.52
CA LEU A 659 9.19 -1.27 20.82
C LEU A 659 7.75 -0.77 20.67
N GLU A 660 6.83 -1.59 20.18
CA GLU A 660 5.42 -1.23 20.00
C GLU A 660 4.74 -0.95 21.34
N PHE A 661 5.00 -1.78 22.35
CA PHE A 661 4.47 -1.59 23.70
C PHE A 661 4.90 -0.24 24.29
N ASN A 662 6.20 0.03 24.30
CA ASN A 662 6.75 1.25 24.88
C ASN A 662 6.32 2.51 24.11
N THR A 663 6.25 2.43 22.78
CA THR A 663 5.75 3.53 21.93
C THR A 663 4.29 3.85 22.26
N ASP A 664 3.44 2.83 22.36
CA ASP A 664 2.03 3.03 22.67
C ASP A 664 1.79 3.41 24.14
N ALA A 665 2.54 2.84 25.09
CA ALA A 665 2.46 3.23 26.50
C ALA A 665 2.77 4.73 26.67
N GLN A 666 3.82 5.22 26.02
CA GLN A 666 4.15 6.66 26.05
C GLN A 666 3.09 7.51 25.33
N LYS A 667 2.58 7.04 24.17
CA LYS A 667 1.54 7.74 23.41
C LYS A 667 0.22 7.87 24.20
N PHE A 668 -0.10 6.87 25.00
CA PHE A 668 -1.32 6.83 25.80
C PHE A 668 -1.12 7.32 27.23
N GLU A 669 0.07 7.86 27.54
CA GLU A 669 0.43 8.34 28.89
C GLU A 669 0.34 7.25 29.96
N ILE A 670 0.55 5.98 29.58
CA ILE A 670 0.59 4.84 30.51
C ILE A 670 1.96 4.80 31.18
N PRO A 671 2.06 4.80 32.50
CA PRO A 671 3.33 4.85 33.23
C PRO A 671 4.03 3.48 33.27
N MET A 672 4.19 2.84 32.10
CA MET A 672 4.83 1.55 31.94
C MET A 672 5.89 1.58 30.86
N ASN A 673 6.98 0.87 31.11
CA ASN A 673 8.04 0.63 30.11
C ASN A 673 8.63 -0.77 30.35
N ILE A 674 8.73 -1.57 29.29
CA ILE A 674 9.23 -2.94 29.40
C ILE A 674 10.56 -3.10 28.65
N SER A 675 11.44 -3.96 29.16
CA SER A 675 12.66 -4.38 28.46
C SER A 675 12.37 -5.51 27.47
N GLY A 676 13.30 -5.76 26.54
CA GLY A 676 13.19 -6.89 25.61
C GLY A 676 13.10 -8.24 26.32
N TRP A 677 13.83 -8.42 27.44
CA TRP A 677 13.71 -9.61 28.28
C TRP A 677 12.29 -9.77 28.87
N LYS A 678 11.73 -8.69 29.44
CA LYS A 678 10.37 -8.70 30.00
C LYS A 678 9.32 -8.97 28.93
N ALA A 679 9.49 -8.38 27.76
CA ALA A 679 8.63 -8.66 26.59
C ALA A 679 8.65 -10.15 26.20
N GLY A 680 9.84 -10.78 26.21
CA GLY A 680 10.00 -12.22 25.94
C GLY A 680 9.31 -13.08 27.00
N GLU A 681 9.46 -12.73 28.29
CA GLU A 681 8.80 -13.42 29.40
C GLU A 681 7.26 -13.36 29.28
N MET A 682 6.71 -12.18 28.96
CA MET A 682 5.28 -11.98 28.77
C MET A 682 4.71 -12.85 27.64
N LEU A 683 5.37 -12.83 26.49
CA LEU A 683 4.97 -13.66 25.33
C LEU A 683 5.08 -15.16 25.65
N LYS A 684 6.16 -15.61 26.33
CA LYS A 684 6.32 -17.00 26.73
C LYS A 684 5.20 -17.48 27.66
N LYS A 685 4.82 -16.68 28.67
CA LYS A 685 3.68 -16.99 29.55
C LYS A 685 2.36 -17.07 28.78
N PHE A 686 2.14 -16.13 27.87
CA PHE A 686 0.94 -16.10 27.05
C PHE A 686 0.84 -17.33 26.13
N HIS A 687 1.90 -17.71 25.44
CA HIS A 687 1.91 -18.89 24.56
C HIS A 687 1.74 -20.18 25.37
N ALA A 688 2.37 -20.31 26.52
CA ALA A 688 2.18 -21.48 27.40
C ALA A 688 0.72 -21.64 27.87
N ALA A 689 0.00 -20.53 28.01
CA ALA A 689 -1.41 -20.54 28.38
C ALA A 689 -2.38 -20.63 27.18
N SER A 690 -1.87 -20.62 25.96
CA SER A 690 -2.67 -20.64 24.73
C SER A 690 -2.11 -21.66 23.72
N PRO A 691 -2.03 -22.95 24.08
CA PRO A 691 -1.34 -23.96 23.24
C PRO A 691 -2.02 -24.19 21.89
N LYS A 692 -3.34 -23.94 21.78
CA LYS A 692 -4.07 -24.08 20.50
C LYS A 692 -3.61 -23.09 19.43
N LEU A 693 -2.99 -21.95 19.83
CA LEU A 693 -2.38 -21.04 18.85
C LEU A 693 -1.24 -21.73 18.08
N GLU A 694 -0.35 -22.44 18.78
CA GLU A 694 0.80 -23.11 18.18
C GLU A 694 0.40 -24.41 17.50
N HIS A 695 -0.35 -25.28 18.23
CA HIS A 695 -0.65 -26.64 17.79
C HIS A 695 -1.77 -26.76 16.76
N VAL A 696 -2.58 -25.69 16.58
CA VAL A 696 -3.66 -25.66 15.57
C VAL A 696 -3.43 -24.50 14.63
N PHE A 697 -3.62 -23.26 15.08
CA PHE A 697 -3.71 -22.10 14.20
C PHE A 697 -2.42 -21.86 13.38
N TRP A 698 -1.25 -21.73 14.03
CA TRP A 698 -0.01 -21.45 13.33
C TRP A 698 0.45 -22.64 12.49
N ARG A 699 0.32 -23.85 13.03
CA ARG A 699 0.61 -25.07 12.26
C ARG A 699 -0.20 -25.12 10.96
N ASP A 700 -1.51 -24.94 11.04
CA ASP A 700 -2.40 -25.04 9.89
C ASP A 700 -2.10 -23.94 8.85
N ILE A 701 -1.77 -22.71 9.29
CA ILE A 701 -1.31 -21.63 8.40
C ILE A 701 0.00 -22.01 7.69
N ILE A 702 1.00 -22.53 8.45
CA ILE A 702 2.28 -22.94 7.87
C ILE A 702 2.07 -24.04 6.84
N GLU A 703 1.32 -25.08 7.17
CA GLU A 703 1.03 -26.20 6.28
C GLU A 703 0.31 -25.73 5.02
N CYS A 704 -0.69 -24.86 5.17
CA CYS A 704 -1.40 -24.30 4.03
C CYS A 704 -0.47 -23.50 3.11
N ILE A 705 0.36 -22.61 3.65
CA ILE A 705 1.30 -21.80 2.86
C ILE A 705 2.39 -22.68 2.22
N GLN A 706 2.90 -23.68 2.92
CA GLN A 706 3.91 -24.61 2.37
C GLN A 706 3.38 -25.42 1.19
N ASN A 707 2.14 -25.91 1.31
CA ASN A 707 1.54 -26.78 0.30
C ASN A 707 0.98 -26.01 -0.91
N THR A 708 0.37 -24.83 -0.68
CA THR A 708 -0.39 -24.13 -1.72
C THR A 708 0.15 -22.74 -2.04
N ARG A 709 1.02 -22.18 -1.20
CA ARG A 709 1.42 -20.78 -1.22
C ARG A 709 0.24 -19.79 -1.17
N THR A 710 -0.91 -20.22 -0.70
CA THR A 710 -2.14 -19.42 -0.78
C THR A 710 -2.90 -19.46 0.53
N LEU A 711 -3.49 -18.33 0.91
CA LEU A 711 -4.51 -18.23 1.95
C LEU A 711 -5.76 -17.60 1.37
N ILE A 712 -6.91 -18.15 1.76
CA ILE A 712 -8.24 -17.65 1.37
C ILE A 712 -9.00 -17.30 2.64
N ASP A 713 -9.59 -16.11 2.68
CA ASP A 713 -10.42 -15.64 3.79
C ASP A 713 -11.86 -16.23 3.69
N PRO A 714 -12.69 -16.10 4.72
CA PRO A 714 -14.07 -16.62 4.71
C PRO A 714 -14.96 -16.07 3.59
N PHE A 715 -14.60 -14.96 2.98
CA PHE A 715 -15.37 -14.30 1.91
C PHE A 715 -14.84 -14.60 0.50
N GLY A 716 -13.85 -15.49 0.37
CA GLY A 716 -13.26 -15.88 -0.90
C GLY A 716 -12.14 -14.96 -1.41
N GLY A 717 -11.65 -14.06 -0.57
CA GLY A 717 -10.50 -13.24 -0.92
C GLY A 717 -9.19 -14.02 -0.87
N VAL A 718 -8.46 -14.06 -1.97
CA VAL A 718 -7.23 -14.85 -2.13
C VAL A 718 -5.98 -14.02 -1.84
N ARG A 719 -5.02 -14.60 -1.13
CA ARG A 719 -3.64 -14.10 -1.01
C ARG A 719 -2.65 -15.17 -1.43
N ILE A 720 -1.78 -14.85 -2.37
CA ILE A 720 -0.69 -15.70 -2.84
C ILE A 720 0.62 -15.20 -2.22
N PHE A 721 1.42 -16.09 -1.63
CA PHE A 721 2.71 -15.77 -1.03
C PHE A 721 3.84 -16.07 -2.02
N ASN A 722 4.30 -15.06 -2.72
CA ASN A 722 5.33 -15.17 -3.76
C ASN A 722 6.75 -15.08 -3.20
N GLY A 723 6.93 -14.64 -1.95
CA GLY A 723 8.20 -14.52 -1.27
C GLY A 723 8.87 -15.84 -0.87
N ARG A 724 9.96 -15.75 -0.14
CA ARG A 724 10.57 -16.93 0.50
C ARG A 724 9.65 -17.48 1.58
N LEU A 725 9.63 -18.81 1.72
CA LEU A 725 8.96 -19.44 2.85
C LEU A 725 9.91 -19.41 4.05
N ASP A 726 9.77 -18.37 4.85
CA ASP A 726 10.53 -18.17 6.09
C ASP A 726 9.60 -17.69 7.21
N ASP A 727 10.16 -17.53 8.39
CA ASP A 727 9.45 -17.10 9.59
C ASP A 727 8.71 -15.76 9.40
N SER A 728 9.24 -14.84 8.60
CA SER A 728 8.56 -13.58 8.28
C SER A 728 7.29 -13.81 7.47
N THR A 729 7.36 -14.67 6.45
CA THR A 729 6.22 -15.03 5.60
C THR A 729 5.11 -15.72 6.39
N TYR A 730 5.47 -16.62 7.31
CA TYR A 730 4.47 -17.28 8.16
C TYR A 730 3.78 -16.31 9.11
N LYS A 731 4.54 -15.36 9.70
CA LYS A 731 3.96 -14.29 10.53
C LYS A 731 3.01 -13.37 9.77
N GLU A 732 3.29 -13.10 8.50
CA GLU A 732 2.35 -12.41 7.62
C GLU A 732 1.09 -13.26 7.42
N GLY A 733 1.23 -14.57 7.27
CA GLY A 733 0.12 -15.52 7.16
C GLY A 733 -0.79 -15.52 8.40
N TYR A 734 -0.22 -15.51 9.61
CA TYR A 734 -1.01 -15.47 10.86
C TYR A 734 -1.89 -14.23 10.95
N ALA A 735 -1.41 -13.10 10.47
CA ALA A 735 -2.16 -11.85 10.49
C ALA A 735 -3.16 -11.73 9.33
N ASN A 736 -2.95 -12.46 8.22
CA ASN A 736 -3.69 -12.24 6.98
C ASN A 736 -5.18 -12.50 7.11
N ILE A 737 -5.60 -13.74 7.45
CA ILE A 737 -7.02 -14.08 7.53
C ILE A 737 -7.75 -13.22 8.58
N PRO A 738 -7.28 -13.06 9.83
CA PRO A 738 -7.99 -12.27 10.83
C PRO A 738 -8.16 -10.80 10.44
N GLN A 739 -7.11 -10.16 9.92
CA GLN A 739 -7.17 -8.76 9.55
C GLN A 739 -8.01 -8.51 8.31
N ARG A 740 -7.95 -9.42 7.34
CA ARG A 740 -8.71 -9.32 6.10
C ARG A 740 -10.18 -9.53 6.35
N THR A 741 -10.53 -10.52 7.17
CA THR A 741 -11.92 -10.82 7.59
C THR A 741 -12.54 -9.65 8.33
N GLU A 742 -11.83 -9.03 9.29
CA GLU A 742 -12.29 -7.84 9.99
C GLU A 742 -12.56 -6.68 9.03
N GLY A 743 -11.61 -6.35 8.15
CA GLY A 743 -11.79 -5.29 7.15
C GLY A 743 -12.97 -5.56 6.21
N HIS A 744 -13.16 -6.83 5.80
CA HIS A 744 -14.28 -7.22 4.96
C HIS A 744 -15.62 -7.07 5.69
N LEU A 745 -15.73 -7.53 6.93
CA LEU A 745 -16.94 -7.39 7.75
C LEU A 745 -17.38 -5.93 7.83
N VAL A 746 -16.47 -5.04 8.26
CA VAL A 746 -16.77 -3.61 8.47
C VAL A 746 -17.18 -2.93 7.16
N GLN A 747 -16.44 -3.20 6.08
CA GLN A 747 -16.71 -2.57 4.79
C GLN A 747 -17.98 -3.14 4.14
N SER A 748 -18.27 -4.43 4.28
CA SER A 748 -19.51 -5.03 3.79
C SER A 748 -20.72 -4.52 4.58
N ALA A 749 -20.58 -4.33 5.89
CA ALA A 749 -21.62 -3.69 6.69
C ALA A 749 -21.96 -2.30 6.19
N ALA A 750 -20.93 -1.48 5.90
CA ALA A 750 -21.14 -0.14 5.34
C ALA A 750 -21.89 -0.15 3.99
N LEU A 751 -21.52 -1.08 3.09
CA LEU A 751 -22.17 -1.24 1.80
C LEU A 751 -23.62 -1.72 1.92
N ALA A 752 -23.89 -2.64 2.85
CA ALA A 752 -25.24 -3.14 3.09
C ALA A 752 -26.16 -2.07 3.72
N ILE A 753 -25.60 -1.28 4.65
CA ILE A 753 -26.32 -0.13 5.23
C ILE A 753 -26.67 0.89 4.13
N GLU A 754 -25.71 1.23 3.28
CA GLU A 754 -25.93 2.17 2.16
C GLU A 754 -27.00 1.69 1.18
N GLU A 755 -27.06 0.38 0.94
CA GLU A 755 -28.09 -0.22 0.08
C GLU A 755 -29.47 -0.21 0.74
N GLU A 756 -29.55 -0.52 2.04
CA GLU A 756 -30.83 -0.52 2.79
C GLU A 756 -31.38 0.89 2.97
N LEU A 757 -30.51 1.90 3.13
CA LEU A 757 -30.89 3.31 3.17
C LEU A 757 -31.33 3.87 1.80
N ASN A 758 -30.99 3.23 0.71
CA ASN A 758 -31.47 3.43 -0.67
C ASN A 758 -31.80 4.90 -1.05
N GLY A 759 -30.79 5.75 -1.00
CA GLY A 759 -30.92 7.17 -1.38
C GLY A 759 -31.46 8.10 -0.28
N ASP A 760 -31.62 7.60 0.95
CA ASP A 760 -31.83 8.49 2.10
C ASP A 760 -30.64 9.47 2.19
N VAL A 761 -30.97 10.76 2.10
CA VAL A 761 -30.00 11.86 2.14
C VAL A 761 -29.85 12.45 3.55
N ALA A 762 -30.61 11.93 4.51
CA ALA A 762 -30.61 12.44 5.88
C ALA A 762 -29.41 11.97 6.70
N HIS A 763 -28.64 10.97 6.24
CA HIS A 763 -27.42 10.52 6.88
C HIS A 763 -26.16 10.96 6.15
N MET A 764 -25.02 11.00 6.87
CA MET A 764 -23.76 11.42 6.30
C MET A 764 -22.61 10.53 6.80
N TRP A 765 -22.02 9.71 5.93
CA TRP A 765 -20.81 8.97 6.22
C TRP A 765 -19.61 9.90 6.43
N VAL A 766 -18.86 9.69 7.50
CA VAL A 766 -17.71 10.53 7.86
C VAL A 766 -16.40 9.77 7.78
N SER A 767 -16.32 8.57 8.39
CA SER A 767 -15.09 7.78 8.42
C SER A 767 -15.39 6.28 8.53
N GLU A 768 -14.57 5.49 7.90
CA GLU A 768 -14.40 4.06 8.17
C GLU A 768 -13.00 3.89 8.76
N ASN A 769 -12.91 3.25 9.90
CA ASN A 769 -11.67 2.77 10.48
C ASN A 769 -11.69 1.24 10.40
N HIS A 770 -10.55 0.60 10.56
CA HIS A 770 -10.44 -0.84 10.33
C HIS A 770 -11.42 -1.71 11.10
N ASP A 771 -11.85 -1.27 12.29
CA ASP A 771 -12.73 -1.95 13.22
C ASP A 771 -14.04 -1.21 13.48
N SER A 772 -14.25 -0.03 12.89
CA SER A 772 -15.40 0.81 13.19
C SER A 772 -15.86 1.67 12.01
N LEU A 773 -17.15 2.03 12.04
CA LEU A 773 -17.82 2.94 11.11
C LEU A 773 -18.32 4.17 11.86
N LEU A 774 -18.18 5.35 11.25
CA LEU A 774 -18.67 6.61 11.80
C LEU A 774 -19.57 7.32 10.77
N MET A 775 -20.81 7.63 11.19
CA MET A 775 -21.72 8.47 10.43
C MET A 775 -22.29 9.59 11.29
N GLN A 776 -22.95 10.55 10.64
CA GLN A 776 -23.87 11.47 11.27
C GLN A 776 -25.30 11.13 10.85
N ALA A 777 -26.24 11.25 11.78
CA ALA A 777 -27.67 11.11 11.56
C ALA A 777 -28.43 12.21 12.28
N PRO A 778 -29.70 12.51 11.89
CA PRO A 778 -30.51 13.54 12.54
C PRO A 778 -30.67 13.29 14.05
N ALA A 779 -30.41 14.31 14.85
CA ALA A 779 -30.43 14.20 16.32
C ALA A 779 -31.78 13.74 16.90
N ASN A 780 -32.88 14.08 16.23
CA ASN A 780 -34.24 13.70 16.61
C ASN A 780 -34.67 12.31 16.08
N ASN A 781 -33.83 11.62 15.28
CA ASN A 781 -34.17 10.31 14.68
C ASN A 781 -32.92 9.48 14.38
N TRP A 782 -31.98 9.39 15.31
CA TRP A 782 -30.71 8.69 15.11
C TRP A 782 -30.80 7.16 15.38
N GLU A 783 -31.75 6.73 16.21
CA GLU A 783 -31.84 5.32 16.68
C GLU A 783 -32.02 4.30 15.55
N PRO A 784 -32.84 4.54 14.49
CA PRO A 784 -32.95 3.62 13.37
C PRO A 784 -31.61 3.37 12.66
N TYR A 785 -30.79 4.42 12.49
CA TYR A 785 -29.47 4.31 11.90
C TYR A 785 -28.51 3.49 12.79
N ALA A 786 -28.57 3.71 14.11
CA ALA A 786 -27.77 2.94 15.06
C ALA A 786 -28.15 1.46 15.08
N LYS A 787 -29.46 1.15 15.01
CA LYS A 787 -29.94 -0.25 14.88
C LYS A 787 -29.45 -0.90 13.59
N LEU A 788 -29.53 -0.15 12.48
CA LEU A 788 -29.07 -0.62 11.18
C LEU A 788 -27.54 -0.88 11.17
N MET A 789 -26.76 0.03 11.74
CA MET A 789 -25.31 -0.15 11.90
C MET A 789 -25.02 -1.40 12.74
N LYS A 790 -25.68 -1.58 13.88
CA LYS A 790 -25.48 -2.75 14.72
C LYS A 790 -25.84 -4.04 14.00
N LYS A 791 -26.99 -4.10 13.32
CA LYS A 791 -27.46 -5.25 12.53
C LYS A 791 -26.40 -5.74 11.55
N HIS A 792 -25.84 -4.84 10.75
CA HIS A 792 -24.89 -5.20 9.69
C HIS A 792 -23.46 -5.41 10.19
N MET A 793 -23.05 -4.71 11.24
CA MET A 793 -21.75 -4.94 11.90
C MET A 793 -21.69 -6.29 12.63
N GLU A 794 -22.84 -6.84 13.05
CA GLU A 794 -22.98 -8.17 13.66
C GLU A 794 -23.38 -9.26 12.64
N ALA A 795 -23.15 -9.02 11.36
CA ALA A 795 -23.44 -10.02 10.32
C ALA A 795 -22.64 -11.32 10.53
N PRO A 796 -23.24 -12.48 10.29
CA PRO A 796 -22.58 -13.76 10.48
C PRO A 796 -21.43 -13.95 9.49
N ILE A 797 -20.33 -14.56 9.97
CA ILE A 797 -19.16 -14.94 9.18
C ILE A 797 -19.06 -16.44 9.12
N ASP A 798 -19.20 -17.02 7.96
CA ASP A 798 -19.08 -18.46 7.73
C ASP A 798 -17.63 -18.86 7.41
N PHE A 799 -17.04 -19.73 8.23
CA PHE A 799 -15.69 -20.25 8.04
C PHE A 799 -15.65 -21.61 7.31
N SER A 800 -16.78 -22.18 6.96
CA SER A 800 -16.85 -23.50 6.33
C SER A 800 -16.68 -23.46 4.81
N THR A 801 -17.14 -22.40 4.15
CA THR A 801 -17.28 -22.34 2.69
C THR A 801 -15.95 -22.07 1.98
N TYR A 802 -15.35 -20.90 2.12
CA TYR A 802 -14.17 -20.50 1.33
C TYR A 802 -12.87 -20.53 2.12
N CYS A 803 -12.91 -20.35 3.44
CA CYS A 803 -11.70 -20.20 4.25
C CYS A 803 -10.69 -21.34 4.02
N SER A 804 -9.42 -21.01 3.82
CA SER A 804 -8.34 -22.02 3.73
C SER A 804 -8.28 -22.92 4.96
N LEU A 805 -8.46 -22.32 6.15
CA LEU A 805 -8.61 -23.03 7.41
C LEU A 805 -10.10 -23.25 7.67
N LYS A 806 -10.67 -24.23 6.99
CA LYS A 806 -12.10 -24.55 7.13
C LYS A 806 -12.44 -24.93 8.57
N ARG A 807 -13.48 -24.27 9.10
CA ARG A 807 -14.06 -24.58 10.41
C ARG A 807 -15.58 -24.63 10.25
N ASP A 808 -16.21 -25.64 10.79
CA ASP A 808 -17.68 -25.72 10.81
C ASP A 808 -18.21 -24.80 11.90
N TYR A 809 -18.07 -23.49 11.66
CA TYR A 809 -18.44 -22.45 12.61
C TYR A 809 -18.90 -21.17 11.92
N VAL A 810 -19.98 -20.58 12.44
CA VAL A 810 -20.50 -19.28 12.04
C VAL A 810 -20.33 -18.31 13.18
N LEU A 811 -19.41 -17.34 13.00
CA LEU A 811 -19.07 -16.36 14.01
C LEU A 811 -19.95 -15.11 13.87
N LYS A 812 -20.54 -14.65 15.00
CA LYS A 812 -21.10 -13.30 15.12
C LYS A 812 -20.23 -12.50 16.09
N ILE A 813 -19.88 -11.28 15.70
CA ILE A 813 -19.03 -10.42 16.51
C ILE A 813 -19.87 -9.28 17.07
N PRO A 814 -19.97 -9.14 18.40
CA PRO A 814 -20.73 -8.08 19.02
C PRO A 814 -20.21 -6.69 18.60
N CYS A 815 -21.14 -5.75 18.42
CA CYS A 815 -20.87 -4.38 18.05
C CYS A 815 -21.33 -3.40 19.14
N ASP A 816 -20.41 -2.55 19.58
CA ASP A 816 -20.71 -1.43 20.47
C ASP A 816 -21.16 -0.22 19.67
N ILE A 817 -22.26 0.43 20.10
CA ILE A 817 -22.70 1.71 19.54
C ILE A 817 -22.34 2.84 20.50
N GLU A 818 -21.70 3.86 19.96
CA GLU A 818 -21.33 5.09 20.67
C GLU A 818 -21.92 6.29 19.94
N ILE A 819 -22.42 7.29 20.70
CA ILE A 819 -22.98 8.52 20.14
C ILE A 819 -22.36 9.76 20.76
N SER A 820 -22.37 10.86 20.01
CA SER A 820 -22.06 12.21 20.50
C SER A 820 -22.89 13.24 19.77
N ASP A 821 -23.43 14.17 20.49
CA ASP A 821 -24.19 15.34 20.03
C ASP A 821 -23.34 16.62 19.94
N THR A 822 -22.07 16.51 20.29
CA THR A 822 -21.15 17.65 20.35
C THR A 822 -19.97 17.46 19.39
N ASN A 823 -19.01 16.63 19.76
CA ASN A 823 -17.76 16.43 19.01
C ASN A 823 -17.28 14.98 19.06
N TYR A 824 -16.31 14.66 18.22
CA TYR A 824 -15.81 13.29 18.07
C TYR A 824 -15.01 12.77 19.29
N ALA A 825 -14.62 13.64 20.23
CA ALA A 825 -13.95 13.23 21.46
C ALA A 825 -14.94 12.76 22.56
N GLU A 826 -16.22 13.16 22.49
CA GLU A 826 -17.24 12.94 23.52
C GLU A 826 -18.20 11.77 23.19
N LEU A 827 -17.73 10.79 22.44
CA LEU A 827 -18.48 9.58 22.14
C LEU A 827 -18.76 8.80 23.42
N ARG A 828 -20.02 8.44 23.63
CA ARG A 828 -20.52 7.67 24.79
C ARG A 828 -21.26 6.42 24.34
N LYS A 829 -21.04 5.30 25.02
CA LYS A 829 -21.75 4.05 24.72
C LYS A 829 -23.25 4.18 25.02
N VAL A 830 -24.05 3.63 24.14
CA VAL A 830 -25.52 3.50 24.31
C VAL A 830 -25.92 2.05 24.10
N LYS A 831 -26.92 1.62 24.86
CA LYS A 831 -27.57 0.33 24.63
C LYS A 831 -28.58 0.45 23.54
N ILE A 832 -28.51 -0.41 22.56
CA ILE A 832 -29.51 -0.53 21.48
C ILE A 832 -30.21 -1.88 21.66
N ASP A 833 -31.48 -1.84 22.00
CA ASP A 833 -32.29 -3.05 22.18
C ASP A 833 -32.67 -3.63 20.80
N HIS A 834 -32.49 -4.93 20.66
CA HIS A 834 -32.82 -5.66 19.43
C HIS A 834 -34.34 -5.79 19.19
N ASN A 835 -35.17 -5.56 20.22
CA ASN A 835 -36.58 -5.97 20.29
C ASN A 835 -37.60 -4.84 20.08
N ALA A 836 -37.28 -3.81 19.30
CA ALA A 836 -38.29 -2.83 18.89
C ALA A 836 -38.25 -2.67 17.35
N ALA A 837 -38.84 -3.64 16.67
CA ALA A 837 -39.26 -3.56 15.26
C ALA A 837 -40.77 -3.61 15.18
#